data_660cce24b963aaf0a23acfdc81aad0aa
#
_entry.id   660cce24b963aaf0a23acfdc81aad0aa
#
_cell.length_a   1.000
_cell.length_b   1.000
_cell.length_c   1.000
_cell.angle_alpha   90.00
_cell.angle_beta   90.00
_cell.angle_gamma   90.00
#
_symmetry.space_group_name_H-M   'P 1'
#
loop_
_entity.id
_entity.type
_entity.pdbx_description
1 polymer ?
#
loop_
_entity_poly.entity_id
_entity_poly.type
_entity_poly.pdbx_seq_one_letter_code
_entity_poly.pdbx_strand_id
1 'polypeptide(L)'
;MNRITRAILSCIAVVMLMPFAVGAEKLSAERMWSMVRLGDADISPNGKLAVVSVTRFDVDENRGYTDLWLYPTDGTAGRQLTTDAAADSSPAFSPDGKWIAFVSKRGDDKESQIYLIPTDGGEARRLTAIPTGANAPKWFPDGRKIAFVSAIWTDLAEWKAQAKRMKDRADSKMSAKEWDRAPISYWDRFLDDRQPHLFSIPVDGGELTAITRQSGRHLSKGDYSTSSYDISPDGAEVAFVTNVDQTGIDPNYDVMIIAACGCKPAINITEGNPADAGSPSYSPDGRWLAYAAQSIKGFYADRSKLMLRSRSDSSVQDLSGTWDRSVGTLIWHPNSKSIFSAIDDAATNRIYRFDLSKPSTPTAITRNPSFGSLALATAQTKKPAAVAIRQSFSEPPTLIALDLDDGNVRTLSRLNESVLAQTSLGKVESITYAGSNQQPIQMWVVYPPDFDPTKKYPVFMLLHGGPHNAIQDAVQWRWNAHVFASWGYIVTWHNFHGSSGFGQNFADAINPDRISKPYEDTIKAADWLASQPFVDADRMVAGGGSYGGFLASTLLGRTHPFKALIAHAAVYNSFTQIGADYGAERDRFFEFWEKPEDFARYSPHTSAGNFVTPTLVIHGQLDMRVPVNHGIELFNTLQKRGITSKFIYYPDENHWVLKPQNSLHWYKSVKIWIESYAPPGAR
;
A
#
# COMPACT_ATOMS: atom_id res chain seq x y z
N MET A 1 -76.28 -52.32 -20.38
CA MET A 1 -74.79 -52.46 -20.59
C MET A 1 -74.22 -51.06 -20.47
N ASN A 2 -73.83 -50.65 -19.28
CA ASN A 2 -73.24 -49.31 -19.05
C ASN A 2 -71.87 -49.48 -18.39
N ARG A 3 -70.82 -49.00 -19.06
CA ARG A 3 -69.49 -48.93 -18.52
C ARG A 3 -69.35 -47.58 -17.80
N ILE A 4 -69.06 -47.63 -16.51
CA ILE A 4 -68.75 -46.50 -15.67
C ILE A 4 -67.18 -46.37 -15.64
N THR A 5 -66.70 -45.26 -16.20
CA THR A 5 -65.29 -44.92 -16.17
C THR A 5 -64.98 -44.11 -14.91
N ARG A 6 -64.17 -44.65 -14.00
CA ARG A 6 -63.66 -43.91 -12.82
C ARG A 6 -62.41 -43.09 -13.21
N ALA A 7 -62.52 -41.77 -13.10
CA ALA A 7 -61.41 -40.87 -13.19
C ALA A 7 -60.71 -40.78 -11.80
N ILE A 8 -59.43 -41.16 -11.71
CA ILE A 8 -58.63 -40.98 -10.53
C ILE A 8 -57.92 -39.62 -10.67
N LEU A 9 -58.28 -38.62 -9.86
CA LEU A 9 -57.54 -37.36 -9.69
C LEU A 9 -56.32 -37.62 -8.81
N SER A 10 -55.12 -37.59 -9.40
CA SER A 10 -53.85 -37.55 -8.65
C SER A 10 -53.57 -36.08 -8.28
N CYS A 11 -53.71 -35.71 -7.04
CA CYS A 11 -53.20 -34.46 -6.49
C CYS A 11 -51.65 -34.56 -6.35
N ILE A 12 -50.92 -33.92 -7.26
CA ILE A 12 -49.47 -33.69 -7.09
C ILE A 12 -49.33 -32.49 -6.15
N ALA A 13 -48.98 -32.74 -4.90
CA ALA A 13 -48.52 -31.68 -3.98
C ALA A 13 -47.15 -31.18 -4.42
N VAL A 14 -47.08 -30.02 -5.06
CA VAL A 14 -45.85 -29.30 -5.29
C VAL A 14 -45.40 -28.72 -3.94
N VAL A 15 -44.48 -29.40 -3.29
CA VAL A 15 -43.76 -28.84 -2.14
C VAL A 15 -42.83 -27.75 -2.70
N MET A 16 -43.24 -26.49 -2.64
CA MET A 16 -42.33 -25.35 -2.80
C MET A 16 -41.32 -25.41 -1.65
N LEU A 17 -40.13 -25.89 -1.92
CA LEU A 17 -38.98 -25.66 -1.07
C LEU A 17 -38.72 -24.15 -1.11
N MET A 18 -39.25 -23.40 -0.13
CA MET A 18 -38.79 -22.05 0.13
C MET A 18 -37.27 -22.17 0.48
N PRO A 19 -36.40 -21.43 -0.22
CA PRO A 19 -35.01 -21.38 0.22
C PRO A 19 -35.02 -20.79 1.64
N PHE A 20 -34.53 -21.56 2.60
CA PHE A 20 -34.21 -21.00 3.91
C PHE A 20 -33.27 -19.82 3.65
N ALA A 21 -33.68 -18.62 4.01
CA ALA A 21 -32.80 -17.48 4.07
C ALA A 21 -31.67 -17.84 5.08
N VAL A 22 -30.52 -18.26 4.57
CA VAL A 22 -29.35 -18.43 5.39
C VAL A 22 -29.06 -17.03 5.94
N GLY A 23 -29.22 -16.85 7.25
CA GLY A 23 -28.92 -15.58 7.89
C GLY A 23 -27.47 -15.19 7.58
N ALA A 24 -27.21 -13.89 7.38
CA ALA A 24 -25.87 -13.41 7.13
C ALA A 24 -24.91 -13.84 8.25
N GLU A 25 -23.79 -14.45 7.89
CA GLU A 25 -22.77 -14.92 8.85
C GLU A 25 -21.81 -13.78 9.24
N LYS A 26 -21.26 -13.84 10.44
CA LYS A 26 -20.22 -12.90 10.86
C LYS A 26 -18.96 -13.07 10.00
N LEU A 27 -18.23 -11.99 9.76
CA LEU A 27 -16.98 -12.05 8.99
C LEU A 27 -15.93 -12.88 9.72
N SER A 28 -15.49 -13.98 9.11
CA SER A 28 -14.33 -14.76 9.56
C SER A 28 -13.08 -14.42 8.72
N ALA A 29 -11.92 -14.88 9.18
CA ALA A 29 -10.68 -14.74 8.42
C ALA A 29 -10.75 -15.52 7.08
N GLU A 30 -11.36 -16.70 7.08
CA GLU A 30 -11.57 -17.53 5.88
C GLU A 30 -12.47 -16.81 4.87
N ARG A 31 -13.58 -16.22 5.34
CA ARG A 31 -14.49 -15.44 4.49
C ARG A 31 -13.80 -14.17 3.95
N MET A 32 -12.96 -13.51 4.73
CA MET A 32 -12.14 -12.40 4.27
C MET A 32 -11.18 -12.85 3.14
N TRP A 33 -10.59 -14.05 3.25
CA TRP A 33 -9.71 -14.60 2.23
C TRP A 33 -10.45 -15.04 0.96
N SER A 34 -11.74 -15.32 1.02
CA SER A 34 -12.55 -15.57 -0.17
C SER A 34 -12.89 -14.30 -0.97
N MET A 35 -12.63 -13.12 -0.42
CA MET A 35 -12.86 -11.86 -1.11
C MET A 35 -11.75 -11.59 -2.15
N VAL A 36 -12.19 -11.07 -3.28
CA VAL A 36 -11.31 -10.66 -4.38
C VAL A 36 -10.67 -9.31 -4.06
N ARG A 37 -9.41 -9.12 -4.42
CA ARG A 37 -8.68 -7.85 -4.24
C ARG A 37 -8.40 -7.19 -5.58
N LEU A 38 -8.64 -5.88 -5.65
CA LEU A 38 -8.30 -5.06 -6.81
C LEU A 38 -6.94 -4.41 -6.59
N GLY A 39 -6.14 -4.38 -7.65
CA GLY A 39 -4.85 -3.68 -7.70
C GLY A 39 -4.89 -2.49 -8.66
N ASP A 40 -3.85 -2.34 -9.49
CA ASP A 40 -3.70 -1.22 -10.41
C ASP A 40 -4.83 -1.17 -11.44
N ALA A 41 -5.32 0.05 -11.70
CA ALA A 41 -6.35 0.32 -12.69
C ALA A 41 -5.87 1.38 -13.70
N ASP A 42 -6.30 1.24 -14.94
CA ASP A 42 -6.10 2.23 -16.00
C ASP A 42 -7.38 2.39 -16.84
N ILE A 43 -7.46 3.48 -17.62
CA ILE A 43 -8.63 3.80 -18.45
C ILE A 43 -8.20 4.03 -19.91
N SER A 44 -8.99 3.53 -20.85
CA SER A 44 -8.75 3.74 -22.27
C SER A 44 -8.76 5.24 -22.63
N PRO A 45 -7.97 5.67 -23.62
CA PRO A 45 -7.88 7.09 -24.01
C PRO A 45 -9.23 7.73 -24.35
N ASN A 46 -10.16 6.98 -24.92
CA ASN A 46 -11.52 7.44 -25.24
C ASN A 46 -12.49 7.39 -24.05
N GLY A 47 -12.03 6.92 -22.89
CA GLY A 47 -12.80 6.85 -21.66
C GLY A 47 -13.89 5.78 -21.60
N LYS A 48 -13.95 4.84 -22.56
CA LYS A 48 -15.03 3.85 -22.64
C LYS A 48 -14.76 2.56 -21.90
N LEU A 49 -13.50 2.22 -21.65
CA LEU A 49 -13.08 0.99 -21.01
C LEU A 49 -12.13 1.29 -19.87
N ALA A 50 -12.27 0.58 -18.78
CA ALA A 50 -11.31 0.53 -17.70
C ALA A 50 -10.72 -0.88 -17.60
N VAL A 51 -9.43 -0.99 -17.30
CA VAL A 51 -8.75 -2.25 -16.97
C VAL A 51 -8.32 -2.21 -15.51
N VAL A 52 -8.41 -3.34 -14.83
CA VAL A 52 -7.95 -3.47 -13.44
C VAL A 52 -7.36 -4.86 -13.21
N SER A 53 -6.30 -4.95 -12.42
CA SER A 53 -5.79 -6.23 -11.95
C SER A 53 -6.65 -6.75 -10.80
N VAL A 54 -6.99 -8.05 -10.84
CA VAL A 54 -7.91 -8.71 -9.92
C VAL A 54 -7.24 -9.96 -9.36
N THR A 55 -7.02 -9.98 -8.05
CA THR A 55 -6.39 -11.13 -7.37
C THR A 55 -7.44 -11.94 -6.61
N ARG A 56 -7.52 -13.24 -6.92
CA ARG A 56 -8.24 -14.27 -6.17
C ARG A 56 -7.23 -15.15 -5.44
N PHE A 57 -7.61 -15.65 -4.28
CA PHE A 57 -6.75 -16.50 -3.48
C PHE A 57 -7.28 -17.92 -3.43
N ASP A 58 -6.39 -18.86 -3.59
CA ASP A 58 -6.60 -20.26 -3.24
C ASP A 58 -5.87 -20.55 -1.92
N VAL A 59 -6.65 -20.83 -0.87
CA VAL A 59 -6.12 -21.09 0.46
C VAL A 59 -5.43 -22.44 0.52
N ASP A 60 -5.93 -23.44 -0.19
CA ASP A 60 -5.38 -24.79 -0.18
C ASP A 60 -4.03 -24.83 -0.92
N GLU A 61 -3.91 -24.11 -2.03
CA GLU A 61 -2.65 -23.91 -2.75
C GLU A 61 -1.75 -22.82 -2.12
N ASN A 62 -2.24 -22.13 -1.11
CA ASN A 62 -1.54 -21.08 -0.37
C ASN A 62 -0.99 -19.94 -1.25
N ARG A 63 -1.72 -19.54 -2.30
CA ARG A 63 -1.29 -18.51 -3.26
C ARG A 63 -2.43 -17.67 -3.83
N GLY A 64 -2.04 -16.56 -4.46
CA GLY A 64 -2.94 -15.70 -5.23
C GLY A 64 -2.77 -15.90 -6.74
N TYR A 65 -3.85 -15.70 -7.47
CA TYR A 65 -3.92 -15.64 -8.93
C TYR A 65 -4.40 -14.26 -9.33
N THR A 66 -3.61 -13.58 -10.15
CA THR A 66 -3.90 -12.20 -10.56
C THR A 66 -4.12 -12.14 -12.05
N ASP A 67 -5.31 -11.70 -12.46
CA ASP A 67 -5.73 -11.54 -13.84
C ASP A 67 -6.15 -10.11 -14.14
N LEU A 68 -6.14 -9.72 -15.41
CA LEU A 68 -6.69 -8.46 -15.88
C LEU A 68 -8.18 -8.61 -16.19
N TRP A 69 -8.97 -7.65 -15.71
CA TRP A 69 -10.39 -7.53 -16.01
C TRP A 69 -10.70 -6.22 -16.71
N LEU A 70 -11.58 -6.27 -17.69
CA LEU A 70 -11.99 -5.12 -18.49
C LEU A 70 -13.44 -4.77 -18.19
N TYR A 71 -13.70 -3.49 -17.89
CA TYR A 71 -15.01 -2.97 -17.55
C TYR A 71 -15.38 -1.80 -18.46
N PRO A 72 -16.57 -1.83 -19.12
CA PRO A 72 -17.13 -0.64 -19.73
C PRO A 72 -17.46 0.43 -18.67
N THR A 73 -17.10 1.69 -18.95
CA THR A 73 -17.31 2.80 -18.00
C THR A 73 -18.77 3.25 -17.91
N ASP A 74 -19.63 2.77 -18.79
CA ASP A 74 -21.08 2.99 -18.73
C ASP A 74 -21.81 2.14 -17.67
N GLY A 75 -21.09 1.20 -17.02
CA GLY A 75 -21.62 0.33 -15.97
C GLY A 75 -22.19 -0.99 -16.47
N THR A 76 -22.06 -1.32 -17.76
CA THR A 76 -22.36 -2.66 -18.26
C THR A 76 -21.36 -3.68 -17.72
N ALA A 77 -21.74 -4.97 -17.74
CA ALA A 77 -20.93 -6.03 -17.13
C ALA A 77 -19.51 -6.10 -17.72
N GLY A 78 -18.51 -6.13 -16.83
CA GLY A 78 -17.13 -6.38 -17.20
C GLY A 78 -16.86 -7.84 -17.53
N ARG A 79 -15.67 -8.10 -18.10
CA ARG A 79 -15.19 -9.44 -18.42
C ARG A 79 -13.75 -9.64 -17.98
N GLN A 80 -13.40 -10.86 -17.67
CA GLN A 80 -12.02 -11.28 -17.50
C GLN A 80 -11.30 -11.21 -18.85
N LEU A 81 -10.12 -10.62 -18.89
CA LEU A 81 -9.34 -10.42 -20.12
C LEU A 81 -8.21 -11.45 -20.21
N THR A 82 -7.57 -11.78 -19.10
CA THR A 82 -6.50 -12.78 -19.03
C THR A 82 -6.88 -13.92 -18.10
N THR A 83 -6.30 -15.13 -18.33
CA THR A 83 -6.62 -16.35 -17.59
C THR A 83 -5.40 -17.25 -17.38
N ASP A 84 -4.19 -16.71 -17.54
CA ASP A 84 -2.95 -17.48 -17.35
C ASP A 84 -2.73 -17.76 -15.85
N ALA A 85 -2.05 -18.85 -15.53
CA ALA A 85 -1.71 -19.17 -14.15
C ALA A 85 -0.64 -18.22 -13.53
N ALA A 86 0.09 -17.50 -14.37
CA ALA A 86 1.00 -16.44 -13.96
C ALA A 86 0.24 -15.17 -13.55
N ALA A 87 0.78 -14.42 -12.63
CA ALA A 87 0.21 -13.13 -12.24
C ALA A 87 0.38 -12.10 -13.37
N ASP A 88 -0.72 -11.44 -13.74
CA ASP A 88 -0.78 -10.36 -14.71
C ASP A 88 -1.04 -9.04 -13.99
N SER A 89 -0.14 -8.07 -14.08
CA SER A 89 -0.17 -6.83 -13.30
C SER A 89 0.25 -5.60 -14.09
N SER A 90 0.10 -4.42 -13.51
CA SER A 90 0.53 -3.13 -14.06
C SER A 90 0.00 -2.89 -15.48
N PRO A 91 -1.33 -2.98 -15.71
CA PRO A 91 -1.90 -2.76 -17.02
C PRO A 91 -1.78 -1.30 -17.47
N ALA A 92 -1.52 -1.07 -18.76
CA ALA A 92 -1.47 0.25 -19.37
C ALA A 92 -2.06 0.23 -20.77
N PHE A 93 -3.09 1.03 -21.04
CA PHE A 93 -3.66 1.17 -22.37
C PHE A 93 -2.70 1.84 -23.36
N SER A 94 -2.69 1.36 -24.60
CA SER A 94 -2.03 2.07 -25.69
C SER A 94 -2.72 3.41 -26.00
N PRO A 95 -2.01 4.41 -26.53
CA PRO A 95 -2.59 5.72 -26.87
C PRO A 95 -3.76 5.67 -27.87
N ASP A 96 -3.84 4.63 -28.70
CA ASP A 96 -4.98 4.37 -29.62
C ASP A 96 -6.10 3.53 -28.99
N GLY A 97 -5.89 3.03 -27.75
CA GLY A 97 -6.83 2.23 -26.99
C GLY A 97 -7.03 0.80 -27.49
N LYS A 98 -6.22 0.31 -28.43
CA LYS A 98 -6.39 -1.02 -29.01
C LYS A 98 -5.66 -2.13 -28.26
N TRP A 99 -4.64 -1.78 -27.50
CA TRP A 99 -3.78 -2.71 -26.79
C TRP A 99 -3.70 -2.36 -25.30
N ILE A 100 -3.42 -3.37 -24.49
CA ILE A 100 -3.01 -3.23 -23.10
C ILE A 100 -1.64 -3.87 -22.95
N ALA A 101 -0.66 -3.08 -22.49
CA ALA A 101 0.62 -3.59 -22.03
C ALA A 101 0.49 -4.01 -20.56
N PHE A 102 1.14 -5.08 -20.15
CA PHE A 102 1.12 -5.56 -18.77
C PHE A 102 2.37 -6.37 -18.45
N VAL A 103 2.63 -6.57 -17.18
CA VAL A 103 3.75 -7.36 -16.66
C VAL A 103 3.27 -8.77 -16.33
N SER A 104 3.99 -9.78 -16.80
CA SER A 104 3.72 -11.18 -16.48
C SER A 104 4.99 -12.04 -16.57
N LYS A 105 4.92 -13.24 -15.95
CA LYS A 105 5.99 -14.25 -16.01
C LYS A 105 5.40 -15.57 -16.46
N ARG A 106 5.16 -15.71 -17.77
CA ARG A 106 4.45 -16.83 -18.39
C ARG A 106 5.38 -17.87 -18.98
N GLY A 107 4.89 -19.08 -19.09
CA GLY A 107 5.60 -20.20 -19.75
C GLY A 107 6.98 -20.41 -19.14
N ASP A 108 8.02 -20.37 -19.99
CA ASP A 108 9.42 -20.58 -19.58
C ASP A 108 10.15 -19.31 -19.09
N ASP A 109 9.46 -18.20 -18.92
CA ASP A 109 10.06 -16.96 -18.43
C ASP A 109 10.70 -17.16 -17.06
N LYS A 110 11.97 -16.79 -16.96
CA LYS A 110 12.69 -16.83 -15.67
C LYS A 110 12.51 -15.55 -14.86
N GLU A 111 12.24 -14.44 -15.56
CA GLU A 111 11.99 -13.11 -15.03
C GLU A 111 10.73 -12.51 -15.66
N SER A 112 10.11 -11.54 -14.99
CA SER A 112 8.94 -10.83 -15.50
C SER A 112 9.23 -10.18 -16.85
N GLN A 113 8.27 -10.18 -17.77
CA GLN A 113 8.36 -9.60 -19.09
C GLN A 113 7.14 -8.70 -19.37
N ILE A 114 7.26 -7.83 -20.36
CA ILE A 114 6.13 -7.06 -20.87
C ILE A 114 5.40 -7.90 -21.92
N TYR A 115 4.10 -7.99 -21.74
CA TYR A 115 3.15 -8.62 -22.65
C TYR A 115 2.18 -7.60 -23.22
N LEU A 116 1.63 -7.86 -24.39
CA LEU A 116 0.59 -7.06 -25.03
C LEU A 116 -0.63 -7.95 -25.32
N ILE A 117 -1.82 -7.43 -24.99
CA ILE A 117 -3.10 -8.08 -25.31
C ILE A 117 -4.04 -7.10 -26.01
N PRO A 118 -4.77 -7.49 -27.06
CA PRO A 118 -5.78 -6.65 -27.67
C PRO A 118 -6.95 -6.36 -26.71
N THR A 119 -7.52 -5.16 -26.77
CA THR A 119 -8.64 -4.78 -25.91
C THR A 119 -9.96 -5.49 -26.25
N ASP A 120 -10.10 -5.99 -27.48
CA ASP A 120 -11.24 -6.82 -27.91
C ASP A 120 -11.07 -8.29 -27.50
N GLY A 121 -9.90 -8.70 -27.03
CA GLY A 121 -9.56 -10.05 -26.58
C GLY A 121 -8.63 -10.77 -27.54
N GLY A 122 -8.33 -12.01 -27.23
CA GLY A 122 -7.36 -12.85 -27.95
C GLY A 122 -6.20 -13.25 -27.06
N GLU A 123 -5.16 -13.82 -27.65
CA GLU A 123 -3.97 -14.25 -26.94
C GLU A 123 -3.01 -13.09 -26.68
N ALA A 124 -2.44 -13.06 -25.48
CA ALA A 124 -1.37 -12.14 -25.14
C ALA A 124 -0.07 -12.53 -25.84
N ARG A 125 0.61 -11.58 -26.46
CA ARG A 125 1.94 -11.78 -27.04
C ARG A 125 3.03 -11.19 -26.17
N ARG A 126 4.11 -11.93 -25.99
CA ARG A 126 5.30 -11.46 -25.31
C ARG A 126 5.99 -10.39 -26.16
N LEU A 127 6.24 -9.21 -25.59
CA LEU A 127 6.97 -8.14 -26.25
C LEU A 127 8.47 -8.16 -25.92
N THR A 128 8.83 -8.40 -24.65
CA THR A 128 10.21 -8.38 -24.20
C THR A 128 10.75 -9.79 -23.94
N ALA A 129 12.06 -9.97 -24.13
CA ALA A 129 12.81 -11.18 -23.80
C ALA A 129 14.10 -10.80 -23.08
N ILE A 130 13.97 -10.01 -22.01
CA ILE A 130 15.08 -9.43 -21.27
C ILE A 130 15.57 -10.42 -20.22
N PRO A 131 16.83 -10.84 -20.25
CA PRO A 131 17.34 -11.83 -19.29
C PRO A 131 17.20 -11.41 -17.82
N THR A 132 17.27 -10.10 -17.57
CA THR A 132 17.19 -9.50 -16.24
C THR A 132 15.78 -9.00 -15.90
N GLY A 133 14.79 -9.29 -16.75
CA GLY A 133 13.40 -8.90 -16.55
C GLY A 133 13.04 -7.51 -17.08
N ALA A 134 11.75 -7.26 -17.25
CA ALA A 134 11.18 -5.98 -17.66
C ALA A 134 9.93 -5.68 -16.84
N ASN A 135 9.85 -4.48 -16.25
CA ASN A 135 8.80 -4.06 -15.32
C ASN A 135 8.41 -2.60 -15.57
N ALA A 136 7.32 -2.15 -14.92
CA ALA A 136 6.85 -0.77 -14.95
C ALA A 136 6.68 -0.21 -16.37
N PRO A 137 5.84 -0.83 -17.24
CA PRO A 137 5.66 -0.40 -18.62
C PRO A 137 4.95 0.95 -18.71
N LYS A 138 5.39 1.80 -19.65
CA LYS A 138 4.70 3.05 -20.01
C LYS A 138 4.81 3.27 -21.52
N TRP A 139 3.69 3.52 -22.16
CA TRP A 139 3.65 3.79 -23.60
C TRP A 139 4.25 5.14 -23.94
N PHE A 140 4.98 5.21 -25.06
CA PHE A 140 5.27 6.50 -25.69
C PHE A 140 4.00 7.09 -26.28
N PRO A 141 3.87 8.44 -26.31
CA PRO A 141 2.64 9.09 -26.74
C PRO A 141 2.22 8.77 -28.20
N ASP A 142 3.17 8.43 -29.07
CA ASP A 142 2.93 8.02 -30.46
C ASP A 142 2.43 6.57 -30.59
N GLY A 143 2.41 5.80 -29.50
CA GLY A 143 2.01 4.40 -29.48
C GLY A 143 3.00 3.42 -30.14
N ARG A 144 4.18 3.89 -30.57
CA ARG A 144 5.14 3.06 -31.32
C ARG A 144 6.17 2.36 -30.45
N LYS A 145 6.35 2.80 -29.21
CA LYS A 145 7.33 2.25 -28.27
C LYS A 145 6.73 2.13 -26.87
N ILE A 146 7.31 1.23 -26.07
CA ILE A 146 7.06 1.12 -24.64
C ILE A 146 8.37 1.31 -23.90
N ALA A 147 8.37 2.23 -22.92
CA ALA A 147 9.42 2.33 -21.91
C ALA A 147 9.20 1.32 -20.79
N PHE A 148 10.28 0.82 -20.22
CA PHE A 148 10.25 -0.12 -19.10
C PHE A 148 11.55 -0.03 -18.29
N VAL A 149 11.52 -0.60 -17.07
CA VAL A 149 12.68 -0.70 -16.20
C VAL A 149 13.24 -2.12 -16.23
N SER A 150 14.57 -2.22 -16.34
CA SER A 150 15.30 -3.47 -16.14
C SER A 150 16.54 -3.24 -15.27
N ALA A 151 16.77 -4.14 -14.29
CA ALA A 151 17.96 -4.10 -13.46
C ALA A 151 19.10 -4.85 -14.15
N ILE A 152 20.20 -4.15 -14.46
CA ILE A 152 21.33 -4.66 -15.27
C ILE A 152 22.67 -4.48 -14.57
N TRP A 153 23.67 -5.22 -14.99
CA TRP A 153 25.08 -4.92 -14.71
C TRP A 153 25.57 -3.91 -15.75
N THR A 154 25.97 -2.74 -15.32
CA THR A 154 26.37 -1.63 -16.20
C THR A 154 27.70 -1.86 -16.90
N ASP A 155 28.56 -2.73 -16.34
CA ASP A 155 29.82 -3.16 -16.96
C ASP A 155 29.63 -4.12 -18.14
N LEU A 156 28.43 -4.73 -18.31
CA LEU A 156 28.12 -5.63 -19.40
C LEU A 156 27.24 -4.95 -20.46
N ALA A 157 27.84 -4.63 -21.62
CA ALA A 157 27.11 -3.95 -22.70
C ALA A 157 26.02 -4.81 -23.32
N GLU A 158 26.32 -6.07 -23.57
CA GLU A 158 25.51 -6.96 -24.37
C GLU A 158 24.52 -7.79 -23.53
N TRP A 159 23.29 -7.94 -23.97
CA TRP A 159 22.28 -8.76 -23.31
C TRP A 159 22.69 -10.24 -23.18
N LYS A 160 23.47 -10.75 -24.15
CA LYS A 160 24.04 -12.09 -24.05
C LYS A 160 25.00 -12.24 -22.87
N ALA A 161 25.77 -11.20 -22.57
CA ALA A 161 26.67 -11.18 -21.40
C ALA A 161 25.87 -11.09 -20.09
N GLN A 162 24.80 -10.28 -20.06
CA GLN A 162 23.85 -10.24 -18.95
C GLN A 162 23.26 -11.64 -18.68
N ALA A 163 22.74 -12.29 -19.71
CA ALA A 163 22.18 -13.66 -19.63
C ALA A 163 23.22 -14.67 -19.13
N LYS A 164 24.46 -14.58 -19.61
CA LYS A 164 25.53 -15.46 -19.18
C LYS A 164 25.82 -15.27 -17.68
N ARG A 165 25.95 -14.03 -17.21
CA ARG A 165 26.20 -13.76 -15.77
C ARG A 165 25.03 -14.23 -14.89
N MET A 166 23.76 -14.06 -15.34
CA MET A 166 22.58 -14.62 -14.66
C MET A 166 22.69 -16.15 -14.52
N LYS A 167 23.02 -16.81 -15.63
CA LYS A 167 23.17 -18.28 -15.64
C LYS A 167 24.33 -18.73 -14.76
N ASP A 168 25.50 -18.12 -14.91
CA ASP A 168 26.70 -18.47 -14.13
C ASP A 168 26.41 -18.35 -12.61
N ARG A 169 25.65 -17.33 -12.17
CA ARG A 169 25.20 -17.17 -10.79
C ARG A 169 24.21 -18.23 -10.36
N ALA A 170 23.24 -18.57 -11.20
CA ALA A 170 22.27 -19.62 -10.90
C ALA A 170 22.91 -21.01 -10.82
N ASP A 171 23.91 -21.27 -11.64
CA ASP A 171 24.65 -22.56 -11.67
C ASP A 171 25.70 -22.66 -10.55
N SER A 172 26.10 -21.52 -9.97
CA SER A 172 27.12 -21.48 -8.90
C SER A 172 26.57 -22.11 -7.61
N LYS A 173 27.40 -22.92 -6.96
CA LYS A 173 27.14 -23.45 -5.61
C LYS A 173 27.61 -22.51 -4.49
N MET A 174 28.30 -21.41 -4.84
CA MET A 174 28.72 -20.40 -3.90
C MET A 174 27.49 -19.56 -3.51
N SER A 175 27.22 -19.43 -2.22
CA SER A 175 26.08 -18.67 -1.68
C SER A 175 26.47 -17.32 -1.10
N ALA A 176 27.79 -17.02 -1.03
CA ALA A 176 28.26 -15.74 -0.50
C ALA A 176 27.78 -14.56 -1.37
N LYS A 177 27.46 -13.47 -0.71
CA LYS A 177 27.18 -12.16 -1.32
C LYS A 177 28.11 -11.13 -0.71
N GLU A 178 28.53 -10.17 -1.47
CA GLU A 178 29.51 -9.14 -1.08
C GLU A 178 28.96 -7.75 -1.38
N TRP A 179 29.13 -6.85 -0.45
CA TRP A 179 28.75 -5.44 -0.57
C TRP A 179 29.83 -4.56 0.06
N ASP A 180 30.22 -3.52 -0.64
CA ASP A 180 31.14 -2.45 -0.20
C ASP A 180 30.38 -1.17 0.14
N ARG A 181 29.07 -1.14 -0.07
CA ARG A 181 28.20 0.01 0.17
C ARG A 181 26.83 -0.40 0.66
N ALA A 182 26.25 0.44 1.51
CA ALA A 182 24.84 0.37 1.86
C ALA A 182 23.97 1.00 0.74
N PRO A 183 22.65 0.72 0.69
CA PRO A 183 21.97 -0.31 1.47
C PRO A 183 22.22 -1.72 0.91
N ILE A 184 22.23 -2.71 1.78
CA ILE A 184 22.41 -4.13 1.39
C ILE A 184 21.10 -4.89 1.28
N SER A 185 20.01 -4.36 1.82
CA SER A 185 18.70 -5.01 1.84
C SER A 185 17.58 -4.01 1.58
N TYR A 186 16.43 -4.52 1.20
CA TYR A 186 15.19 -3.76 1.09
C TYR A 186 14.00 -4.68 1.32
N TRP A 187 13.16 -4.34 2.26
CA TRP A 187 11.90 -4.98 2.61
C TRP A 187 12.00 -6.46 3.01
N ASP A 188 12.18 -7.37 2.04
CA ASP A 188 12.19 -8.83 2.22
C ASP A 188 13.35 -9.52 1.53
N ARG A 189 14.29 -8.76 0.97
CA ARG A 189 15.38 -9.31 0.17
C ARG A 189 16.69 -8.53 0.33
N PHE A 190 17.77 -9.26 0.15
CA PHE A 190 19.06 -8.63 -0.07
C PHE A 190 19.15 -8.09 -1.50
N LEU A 191 19.60 -6.84 -1.62
CA LEU A 191 19.82 -6.20 -2.92
C LEU A 191 21.05 -6.82 -3.60
N ASP A 192 20.99 -6.92 -4.91
CA ASP A 192 22.16 -7.35 -5.69
C ASP A 192 22.90 -6.14 -6.30
N ASP A 193 23.95 -6.41 -7.05
CA ASP A 193 24.81 -5.41 -7.67
C ASP A 193 24.27 -4.84 -8.98
N ARG A 194 23.11 -5.30 -9.47
CA ARG A 194 22.42 -4.73 -10.62
C ARG A 194 21.87 -3.34 -10.30
N GLN A 195 21.75 -2.52 -11.33
CA GLN A 195 21.20 -1.17 -11.24
C GLN A 195 19.96 -1.07 -12.16
N PRO A 196 18.80 -0.57 -11.65
CA PRO A 196 17.62 -0.40 -12.46
C PRO A 196 17.75 0.78 -13.43
N HIS A 197 17.61 0.51 -14.72
CA HIS A 197 17.70 1.49 -15.80
C HIS A 197 16.46 1.47 -16.68
N LEU A 198 16.17 2.62 -17.28
CA LEU A 198 15.10 2.77 -18.28
C LEU A 198 15.59 2.37 -19.65
N PHE A 199 14.74 1.61 -20.32
CA PHE A 199 14.87 1.19 -21.71
C PHE A 199 13.58 1.48 -22.47
N SER A 200 13.64 1.49 -23.79
CA SER A 200 12.45 1.42 -24.64
C SER A 200 12.59 0.38 -25.74
N ILE A 201 11.44 -0.18 -26.14
CA ILE A 201 11.33 -1.18 -27.21
C ILE A 201 10.23 -0.79 -28.19
N PRO A 202 10.42 -0.93 -29.50
CA PRO A 202 9.32 -0.81 -30.46
C PRO A 202 8.23 -1.86 -30.19
N VAL A 203 6.96 -1.50 -30.37
CA VAL A 203 5.82 -2.41 -30.14
C VAL A 203 5.81 -3.63 -31.04
N ASP A 204 6.43 -3.52 -32.23
CA ASP A 204 6.60 -4.63 -33.15
C ASP A 204 7.85 -5.48 -32.85
N GLY A 205 8.54 -5.19 -31.75
CA GLY A 205 9.84 -5.78 -31.41
C GLY A 205 10.99 -5.07 -32.13
N GLY A 206 12.22 -5.52 -31.86
CA GLY A 206 13.42 -4.96 -32.48
C GLY A 206 14.44 -4.46 -31.50
N GLU A 207 15.23 -3.48 -31.90
CA GLU A 207 16.35 -2.98 -31.13
C GLU A 207 15.90 -2.13 -29.92
N LEU A 208 16.50 -2.41 -28.77
CA LEU A 208 16.26 -1.68 -27.54
C LEU A 208 17.05 -0.36 -27.52
N THR A 209 16.39 0.70 -27.06
CA THR A 209 17.07 1.95 -26.74
C THR A 209 17.33 2.01 -25.22
N ALA A 210 18.59 2.14 -24.84
CA ALA A 210 18.97 2.37 -23.44
C ALA A 210 18.83 3.87 -23.12
N ILE A 211 17.87 4.25 -22.28
CA ILE A 211 17.57 5.66 -21.99
C ILE A 211 18.52 6.20 -20.92
N THR A 212 18.64 5.51 -19.77
CA THR A 212 19.41 6.03 -18.63
C THR A 212 20.76 5.37 -18.42
N ARG A 213 21.09 4.29 -19.12
CA ARG A 213 22.31 3.52 -18.88
C ARG A 213 23.60 4.32 -18.96
N GLN A 214 23.70 5.25 -19.92
CA GLN A 214 24.88 6.08 -20.12
C GLN A 214 24.89 7.38 -19.30
N SER A 215 23.82 7.64 -18.54
CA SER A 215 23.69 8.87 -17.73
C SER A 215 24.54 8.88 -16.47
N GLY A 216 25.10 7.74 -16.06
CA GLY A 216 25.75 7.57 -14.77
C GLY A 216 24.75 7.57 -13.59
N ARG A 217 23.43 7.51 -13.86
CA ARG A 217 22.34 7.53 -12.88
C ARG A 217 21.41 6.35 -13.13
N HIS A 218 20.84 5.81 -12.05
CA HIS A 218 19.88 4.71 -12.10
C HIS A 218 18.67 5.02 -11.19
N LEU A 219 17.55 4.35 -11.37
CA LEU A 219 16.40 4.44 -10.48
C LEU A 219 16.72 3.81 -9.10
N SER A 220 15.83 3.98 -8.14
CA SER A 220 15.98 3.34 -6.83
C SER A 220 16.13 1.81 -6.96
N LYS A 221 17.10 1.23 -6.26
CA LYS A 221 17.28 -0.24 -6.22
C LYS A 221 16.22 -0.95 -5.39
N GLY A 222 15.67 -0.28 -4.40
CA GLY A 222 14.67 -0.85 -3.50
C GLY A 222 13.28 -0.85 -4.12
N ASP A 223 12.88 0.30 -4.64
CA ASP A 223 11.53 0.55 -5.13
C ASP A 223 11.54 1.39 -6.40
N TYR A 224 10.95 0.87 -7.48
CA TYR A 224 10.67 1.60 -8.71
C TYR A 224 9.34 1.15 -9.31
N SER A 225 8.62 2.10 -9.88
CA SER A 225 7.29 1.87 -10.46
C SER A 225 7.06 2.79 -11.66
N THR A 226 5.88 2.78 -12.23
CA THR A 226 5.48 3.70 -13.29
C THR A 226 5.47 5.16 -12.83
N SER A 227 5.36 5.45 -11.54
CA SER A 227 5.46 6.82 -10.99
C SER A 227 6.90 7.32 -10.83
N SER A 228 7.90 6.44 -10.98
CA SER A 228 9.32 6.80 -10.89
C SER A 228 9.83 7.53 -12.14
N TYR A 229 9.04 7.58 -13.23
CA TYR A 229 9.40 8.29 -14.45
C TYR A 229 8.18 8.70 -15.25
N ASP A 230 8.36 9.64 -16.17
CA ASP A 230 7.34 10.03 -17.14
C ASP A 230 7.96 10.43 -18.48
N ILE A 231 7.16 10.36 -19.55
CA ILE A 231 7.58 10.63 -20.92
C ILE A 231 6.91 11.91 -21.40
N SER A 232 7.67 12.84 -21.96
CA SER A 232 7.10 14.07 -22.49
C SER A 232 6.11 13.81 -23.64
N PRO A 233 5.07 14.63 -23.83
CA PRO A 233 4.03 14.40 -24.85
C PRO A 233 4.54 14.35 -26.29
N ASP A 234 5.69 14.97 -26.56
CA ASP A 234 6.39 14.88 -27.85
C ASP A 234 7.27 13.62 -27.99
N GLY A 235 7.39 12.82 -26.92
CA GLY A 235 8.22 11.61 -26.89
C GLY A 235 9.72 11.86 -26.92
N ALA A 236 10.16 13.12 -26.82
CA ALA A 236 11.56 13.48 -26.98
C ALA A 236 12.40 13.40 -25.69
N GLU A 237 11.74 13.47 -24.53
CA GLU A 237 12.37 13.59 -23.21
C GLU A 237 11.71 12.64 -22.21
N VAL A 238 12.49 12.14 -21.26
CA VAL A 238 12.02 11.35 -20.11
C VAL A 238 12.48 12.02 -18.84
N ALA A 239 11.54 12.28 -17.92
CA ALA A 239 11.82 12.64 -16.54
C ALA A 239 11.89 11.37 -15.68
N PHE A 240 12.85 11.26 -14.77
CA PHE A 240 12.99 10.10 -13.90
C PHE A 240 13.57 10.48 -12.53
N VAL A 241 13.28 9.65 -11.54
CA VAL A 241 13.75 9.82 -10.15
C VAL A 241 15.00 8.99 -9.92
N THR A 242 16.02 9.60 -9.33
CA THR A 242 17.26 8.92 -8.96
C THR A 242 17.72 9.34 -7.58
N ASN A 243 18.38 8.44 -6.85
CA ASN A 243 19.14 8.84 -5.66
C ASN A 243 20.42 9.54 -6.09
N VAL A 244 20.62 10.78 -5.68
CA VAL A 244 21.81 11.56 -5.98
C VAL A 244 22.93 11.35 -4.98
N ASP A 245 22.63 10.81 -3.80
CA ASP A 245 23.67 10.32 -2.89
C ASP A 245 24.30 9.03 -3.45
N GLN A 246 25.56 9.15 -3.88
CA GLN A 246 26.29 8.03 -4.43
C GLN A 246 26.82 7.04 -3.38
N THR A 247 26.80 7.43 -2.11
CA THR A 247 27.21 6.56 -1.01
C THR A 247 26.09 5.57 -0.65
N GLY A 248 24.83 5.95 -0.88
CA GLY A 248 23.63 5.19 -0.52
C GLY A 248 23.32 5.23 0.99
N ILE A 249 24.10 5.96 1.78
CA ILE A 249 23.95 6.05 3.24
C ILE A 249 22.91 7.10 3.63
N ASP A 250 22.88 8.23 2.90
CA ASP A 250 21.99 9.36 3.17
C ASP A 250 21.17 9.65 1.89
N PRO A 251 20.18 8.82 1.57
CA PRO A 251 19.48 8.91 0.30
C PRO A 251 18.78 10.27 0.15
N ASN A 252 19.00 10.88 -1.00
CA ASN A 252 18.33 12.09 -1.45
C ASN A 252 17.88 11.88 -2.90
N TYR A 253 16.59 11.95 -3.12
CA TYR A 253 16.01 11.68 -4.44
C TYR A 253 15.74 12.97 -5.20
N ASP A 254 16.26 13.03 -6.44
CA ASP A 254 16.05 14.14 -7.35
C ASP A 254 15.34 13.72 -8.62
N VAL A 255 14.65 14.68 -9.26
CA VAL A 255 14.10 14.52 -10.59
C VAL A 255 15.14 14.92 -11.63
N MET A 256 15.44 13.99 -12.53
CA MET A 256 16.31 14.20 -13.68
C MET A 256 15.50 14.24 -14.97
N ILE A 257 15.98 14.94 -15.98
CA ILE A 257 15.47 14.86 -17.34
C ILE A 257 16.56 14.38 -18.29
N ILE A 258 16.19 13.54 -19.26
CA ILE A 258 17.10 12.98 -20.26
C ILE A 258 16.41 12.88 -21.62
N ALA A 259 17.15 13.07 -22.72
CA ALA A 259 16.62 12.79 -24.05
C ALA A 259 16.21 11.31 -24.17
N ALA A 260 15.03 11.02 -24.73
CA ALA A 260 14.50 9.66 -24.84
C ALA A 260 15.36 8.70 -25.68
N CYS A 261 16.29 9.24 -26.50
CA CYS A 261 17.30 8.46 -27.21
C CYS A 261 18.46 7.99 -26.31
N GLY A 262 18.58 8.47 -25.06
CA GLY A 262 19.74 8.22 -24.21
C GLY A 262 21.06 8.81 -24.72
N CYS A 263 20.99 9.66 -25.75
CA CYS A 263 22.15 10.19 -26.48
C CYS A 263 22.71 11.52 -25.93
N LYS A 264 22.13 12.02 -24.84
CA LYS A 264 22.55 13.25 -24.16
C LYS A 264 22.71 13.01 -22.66
N PRO A 265 23.55 13.77 -21.96
CA PRO A 265 23.62 13.71 -20.51
C PRO A 265 22.26 14.01 -19.84
N ALA A 266 22.00 13.38 -18.70
CA ALA A 266 20.87 13.73 -17.86
C ALA A 266 21.12 15.07 -17.15
N ILE A 267 20.05 15.84 -16.96
CA ILE A 267 20.06 17.15 -16.29
C ILE A 267 19.27 17.01 -14.99
N ASN A 268 19.87 17.36 -13.86
CA ASN A 268 19.17 17.46 -12.58
C ASN A 268 18.36 18.76 -12.55
N ILE A 269 17.03 18.66 -12.38
CA ILE A 269 16.14 19.81 -12.34
C ILE A 269 15.74 20.20 -10.92
N THR A 270 16.13 19.44 -9.92
CA THR A 270 15.85 19.68 -8.50
C THR A 270 17.11 19.76 -7.64
N GLU A 271 18.29 19.95 -8.25
CA GLU A 271 19.61 20.02 -7.57
C GLU A 271 19.62 21.05 -6.42
N GLY A 272 18.85 22.11 -6.51
CA GLY A 272 18.74 23.12 -5.44
C GLY A 272 17.79 22.74 -4.29
N ASN A 273 17.07 21.64 -4.39
CA ASN A 273 16.18 21.18 -3.33
C ASN A 273 16.99 20.33 -2.31
N PRO A 274 16.95 20.66 -1.01
CA PRO A 274 17.75 19.93 -0.02
C PRO A 274 17.20 18.55 0.33
N ALA A 275 15.98 18.23 -0.07
CA ALA A 275 15.22 17.03 0.30
C ALA A 275 14.67 16.30 -0.93
N ASP A 276 13.94 15.21 -0.72
CA ASP A 276 13.42 14.38 -1.81
C ASP A 276 12.51 15.14 -2.77
N ALA A 277 12.69 14.88 -4.05
CA ALA A 277 11.77 15.22 -5.13
C ALA A 277 11.44 13.97 -5.96
N GLY A 278 10.17 13.85 -6.41
CA GLY A 278 9.72 12.64 -7.11
C GLY A 278 8.40 12.80 -7.84
N SER A 279 7.84 11.69 -8.30
CA SER A 279 6.56 11.62 -9.02
C SER A 279 6.46 12.61 -10.20
N PRO A 280 7.44 12.64 -11.13
CA PRO A 280 7.39 13.55 -12.26
C PRO A 280 6.19 13.25 -13.16
N SER A 281 5.53 14.29 -13.68
CA SER A 281 4.39 14.16 -14.58
C SER A 281 4.32 15.35 -15.55
N TYR A 282 4.45 15.08 -16.86
CA TYR A 282 4.35 16.12 -17.90
C TYR A 282 2.91 16.51 -18.16
N SER A 283 2.67 17.80 -18.37
CA SER A 283 1.36 18.27 -18.84
C SER A 283 1.09 17.78 -20.28
N PRO A 284 -0.16 17.41 -20.62
CA PRO A 284 -0.51 16.96 -21.97
C PRO A 284 -0.16 17.94 -23.10
N ASP A 285 -0.15 19.26 -22.83
CA ASP A 285 0.25 20.29 -23.79
C ASP A 285 1.78 20.49 -23.87
N GLY A 286 2.55 19.76 -23.08
CA GLY A 286 4.01 19.79 -23.06
C GLY A 286 4.63 21.06 -22.49
N ARG A 287 3.87 21.97 -21.88
CA ARG A 287 4.40 23.21 -21.31
C ARG A 287 5.02 23.05 -19.94
N TRP A 288 4.55 22.09 -19.17
CA TRP A 288 4.86 21.94 -17.77
C TRP A 288 5.39 20.55 -17.44
N LEU A 289 6.26 20.49 -16.42
CA LEU A 289 6.59 19.30 -15.68
C LEU A 289 6.20 19.52 -14.23
N ALA A 290 5.22 18.74 -13.74
CA ALA A 290 4.85 18.72 -12.33
C ALA A 290 5.67 17.66 -11.59
N TYR A 291 5.97 17.89 -10.32
CA TYR A 291 6.63 16.92 -9.45
C TYR A 291 6.28 17.19 -7.98
N ALA A 292 6.44 16.19 -7.13
CA ALA A 292 6.35 16.33 -5.69
C ALA A 292 7.72 16.69 -5.11
N ALA A 293 7.79 17.58 -4.10
CA ALA A 293 9.05 17.92 -3.44
C ALA A 293 8.86 18.13 -1.94
N GLN A 294 9.77 17.59 -1.16
CA GLN A 294 9.91 17.79 0.27
C GLN A 294 10.89 18.96 0.56
N SER A 295 11.00 19.38 1.81
CA SER A 295 11.84 20.49 2.26
C SER A 295 12.82 20.08 3.36
N ILE A 296 12.56 18.98 4.07
CA ILE A 296 13.35 18.52 5.21
C ILE A 296 14.14 17.28 4.80
N LYS A 297 15.45 17.41 4.68
CA LYS A 297 16.35 16.33 4.29
C LYS A 297 16.22 15.15 5.27
N GLY A 298 16.15 13.94 4.72
CA GLY A 298 16.12 12.69 5.49
C GLY A 298 14.83 12.43 6.27
N PHE A 299 13.79 13.24 6.12
CA PHE A 299 12.51 13.03 6.79
C PHE A 299 11.44 12.54 5.81
N TYR A 300 11.17 11.24 5.80
CA TYR A 300 10.24 10.64 4.84
C TYR A 300 8.79 11.12 4.98
N ALA A 301 8.42 11.63 6.16
CA ALA A 301 7.07 12.14 6.43
C ALA A 301 6.96 13.66 6.33
N ASP A 302 7.98 14.34 5.78
CA ASP A 302 7.86 15.74 5.43
C ASP A 302 6.80 15.95 4.36
N ARG A 303 6.15 17.09 4.41
CA ARG A 303 5.08 17.44 3.47
C ARG A 303 5.59 17.49 2.03
N SER A 304 5.04 16.62 1.18
CA SER A 304 5.30 16.64 -0.25
C SER A 304 4.46 17.72 -0.94
N LYS A 305 5.11 18.80 -1.39
CA LYS A 305 4.52 19.94 -2.10
C LYS A 305 4.35 19.63 -3.58
N LEU A 306 3.33 20.19 -4.22
CA LEU A 306 3.15 20.14 -5.66
C LEU A 306 3.95 21.28 -6.33
N MET A 307 5.03 20.92 -6.99
CA MET A 307 5.87 21.85 -7.74
C MET A 307 5.55 21.79 -9.23
N LEU A 308 5.58 22.94 -9.88
CA LEU A 308 5.31 23.07 -11.30
C LEU A 308 6.47 23.81 -11.99
N ARG A 309 7.18 23.12 -12.89
CA ARG A 309 8.29 23.67 -13.66
C ARG A 309 7.88 23.95 -15.08
N SER A 310 8.12 25.17 -15.54
CA SER A 310 7.97 25.57 -16.95
C SER A 310 9.08 24.93 -17.80
N ARG A 311 8.71 24.28 -18.92
CA ARG A 311 9.71 23.72 -19.86
C ARG A 311 10.34 24.77 -20.76
N SER A 312 9.73 25.97 -20.92
CA SER A 312 10.25 27.02 -21.79
C SER A 312 11.37 27.86 -21.14
N ASP A 313 11.21 28.22 -19.86
CA ASP A 313 12.14 29.11 -19.14
C ASP A 313 12.70 28.52 -17.84
N SER A 314 12.32 27.28 -17.53
CA SER A 314 12.76 26.57 -16.32
C SER A 314 12.29 27.18 -14.99
N SER A 315 11.42 28.17 -15.00
CA SER A 315 10.85 28.72 -13.78
C SER A 315 10.04 27.66 -13.01
N VAL A 316 10.08 27.74 -11.66
CA VAL A 316 9.41 26.79 -10.77
C VAL A 316 8.48 27.56 -9.84
N GLN A 317 7.26 27.04 -9.64
CA GLN A 317 6.29 27.56 -8.67
C GLN A 317 5.75 26.45 -7.78
N ASP A 318 5.49 26.75 -6.51
CA ASP A 318 4.76 25.89 -5.58
C ASP A 318 3.25 26.07 -5.77
N LEU A 319 2.58 25.06 -6.33
CA LEU A 319 1.14 25.09 -6.59
C LEU A 319 0.32 24.74 -5.34
N SER A 320 0.90 24.03 -4.37
CA SER A 320 0.26 23.70 -3.10
C SER A 320 0.35 24.83 -2.06
N GLY A 321 1.39 25.67 -2.12
CA GLY A 321 1.57 26.81 -1.23
C GLY A 321 1.50 26.45 0.26
N THR A 322 0.60 27.10 1.00
CA THR A 322 0.41 26.87 2.44
C THR A 322 -0.55 25.73 2.77
N TRP A 323 -1.13 25.05 1.77
CA TRP A 323 -2.04 23.93 2.02
C TRP A 323 -1.30 22.76 2.67
N ASP A 324 -1.79 22.31 3.84
CA ASP A 324 -1.06 21.46 4.76
C ASP A 324 -1.41 19.97 4.61
N ARG A 325 -1.21 19.43 3.40
CA ARG A 325 -1.27 17.98 3.11
C ARG A 325 -0.23 17.64 2.06
N SER A 326 0.19 16.36 2.05
CA SER A 326 1.14 15.83 1.06
C SER A 326 0.43 15.38 -0.20
N VAL A 327 0.96 15.80 -1.37
CA VAL A 327 0.51 15.22 -2.65
C VAL A 327 1.11 13.83 -2.86
N GLY A 328 0.33 12.96 -3.52
CA GLY A 328 0.77 11.64 -3.99
C GLY A 328 1.05 11.63 -5.49
N THR A 329 0.54 10.61 -6.20
CA THR A 329 0.64 10.52 -7.67
C THR A 329 -0.07 11.69 -8.33
N LEU A 330 0.59 12.30 -9.32
CA LEU A 330 0.12 13.49 -10.02
C LEU A 330 -0.51 13.11 -11.36
N ILE A 331 -1.77 13.48 -11.56
CA ILE A 331 -2.54 13.12 -12.75
C ILE A 331 -3.09 14.39 -13.40
N TRP A 332 -2.64 14.67 -14.61
CA TRP A 332 -3.10 15.85 -15.34
C TRP A 332 -4.51 15.70 -15.92
N HIS A 333 -5.28 16.75 -15.85
CA HIS A 333 -6.45 16.89 -16.70
C HIS A 333 -6.00 17.04 -18.17
N PRO A 334 -6.67 16.39 -19.17
CA PRO A 334 -6.25 16.47 -20.57
C PRO A 334 -6.11 17.90 -21.14
N ASN A 335 -6.82 18.89 -20.58
CA ASN A 335 -6.71 20.29 -21.00
C ASN A 335 -5.50 21.04 -20.39
N SER A 336 -4.66 20.38 -19.60
CA SER A 336 -3.46 20.93 -18.96
C SER A 336 -3.70 22.11 -18.00
N LYS A 337 -4.94 22.30 -17.49
CA LYS A 337 -5.29 23.41 -16.59
C LYS A 337 -5.39 23.02 -15.13
N SER A 338 -5.42 21.74 -14.83
CA SER A 338 -5.47 21.23 -13.46
C SER A 338 -4.77 19.88 -13.32
N ILE A 339 -4.38 19.59 -12.08
CA ILE A 339 -3.76 18.32 -11.65
C ILE A 339 -4.63 17.71 -10.56
N PHE A 340 -4.77 16.40 -10.58
CA PHE A 340 -5.46 15.63 -9.55
C PHE A 340 -4.45 14.78 -8.77
N SER A 341 -4.76 14.57 -7.49
CA SER A 341 -3.99 13.68 -6.63
C SER A 341 -4.91 13.05 -5.59
N ALA A 342 -4.68 11.77 -5.28
CA ALA A 342 -5.29 11.11 -4.13
C ALA A 342 -4.43 11.39 -2.89
N ILE A 343 -5.05 11.89 -1.82
CA ILE A 343 -4.35 12.54 -0.71
C ILE A 343 -4.94 12.10 0.62
N ASP A 344 -4.07 11.75 1.55
CA ASP A 344 -4.43 11.48 2.94
C ASP A 344 -4.97 12.75 3.61
N ASP A 345 -6.22 12.72 4.02
CA ASP A 345 -6.87 13.83 4.71
C ASP A 345 -7.89 13.34 5.74
N ALA A 346 -7.62 13.64 7.01
CA ALA A 346 -8.50 13.35 8.15
C ALA A 346 -9.02 11.89 8.17
N ALA A 347 -8.09 10.93 8.16
CA ALA A 347 -8.36 9.49 8.18
C ALA A 347 -9.14 8.93 6.97
N THR A 348 -9.08 9.62 5.84
CA THR A 348 -9.59 9.16 4.55
C THR A 348 -8.58 9.49 3.44
N ASN A 349 -8.68 8.80 2.32
CA ASN A 349 -7.94 9.20 1.12
C ASN A 349 -8.92 9.87 0.16
N ARG A 350 -8.65 11.14 -0.19
CA ARG A 350 -9.54 11.97 -1.00
C ARG A 350 -8.87 12.39 -2.29
N ILE A 351 -9.66 12.51 -3.36
CA ILE A 351 -9.18 13.07 -4.62
C ILE A 351 -9.33 14.58 -4.57
N TYR A 352 -8.20 15.29 -4.74
CA TYR A 352 -8.13 16.74 -4.81
C TYR A 352 -7.78 17.20 -6.22
N ARG A 353 -8.32 18.34 -6.64
CA ARG A 353 -8.00 19.07 -7.84
C ARG A 353 -7.22 20.32 -7.52
N PHE A 354 -6.10 20.53 -8.19
CA PHE A 354 -5.25 21.72 -8.15
C PHE A 354 -5.41 22.46 -9.47
N ASP A 355 -6.09 23.60 -9.47
CA ASP A 355 -6.22 24.45 -10.64
C ASP A 355 -5.00 25.38 -10.78
N LEU A 356 -4.33 25.38 -11.95
CA LEU A 356 -3.14 26.19 -12.17
C LEU A 356 -3.39 27.70 -12.00
N SER A 357 -4.62 28.15 -12.25
CA SER A 357 -5.04 29.55 -12.08
C SER A 357 -5.33 29.94 -10.62
N LYS A 358 -5.38 28.97 -9.71
CA LYS A 358 -5.74 29.18 -8.30
C LYS A 358 -4.77 28.41 -7.39
N PRO A 359 -3.49 28.80 -7.35
CA PRO A 359 -2.51 28.14 -6.49
C PRO A 359 -2.93 28.22 -5.02
N SER A 360 -2.49 27.27 -4.23
CA SER A 360 -2.70 27.15 -2.77
C SER A 360 -4.16 26.92 -2.32
N THR A 361 -5.08 26.67 -3.25
CA THR A 361 -6.51 26.43 -2.94
C THR A 361 -7.05 25.19 -3.63
N PRO A 362 -6.54 23.99 -3.32
CA PRO A 362 -7.03 22.75 -3.92
C PRO A 362 -8.50 22.49 -3.52
N THR A 363 -9.24 21.88 -4.42
CA THR A 363 -10.64 21.54 -4.23
C THR A 363 -10.79 20.03 -4.03
N ALA A 364 -11.38 19.60 -2.92
CA ALA A 364 -11.74 18.20 -2.71
C ALA A 364 -12.88 17.80 -3.67
N ILE A 365 -12.62 16.83 -4.53
CA ILE A 365 -13.62 16.27 -5.45
C ILE A 365 -14.40 15.18 -4.74
N THR A 366 -13.73 14.34 -3.96
CA THR A 366 -14.36 13.30 -3.16
C THR A 366 -14.25 13.62 -1.67
N ARG A 367 -15.10 12.98 -0.87
CA ARG A 367 -15.07 13.07 0.59
C ARG A 367 -14.94 11.67 1.17
N ASN A 368 -15.90 11.19 1.92
CA ASN A 368 -15.93 9.80 2.41
C ASN A 368 -16.68 8.92 1.41
N PRO A 369 -16.32 7.63 1.30
CA PRO A 369 -15.19 6.94 1.92
C PRO A 369 -13.83 7.22 1.25
N SER A 370 -12.83 6.34 1.38
CA SER A 370 -11.52 6.51 0.75
C SER A 370 -11.51 6.15 -0.72
N PHE A 371 -10.70 6.89 -1.49
CA PHE A 371 -10.51 6.71 -2.93
C PHE A 371 -9.01 6.62 -3.28
N GLY A 372 -8.67 5.78 -4.24
CA GLY A 372 -7.29 5.61 -4.73
C GLY A 372 -7.25 5.19 -6.18
N SER A 373 -6.07 4.92 -6.72
CA SER A 373 -5.84 4.43 -8.10
C SER A 373 -6.62 5.22 -9.16
N LEU A 374 -6.60 6.56 -9.07
CA LEU A 374 -7.28 7.43 -10.04
C LEU A 374 -6.60 7.32 -11.40
N ALA A 375 -7.39 7.14 -12.47
CA ALA A 375 -6.93 7.25 -13.86
C ALA A 375 -7.92 8.08 -14.68
N LEU A 376 -7.40 8.90 -15.59
CA LEU A 376 -8.17 9.80 -16.45
C LEU A 376 -7.97 9.45 -17.92
N ALA A 377 -9.09 9.46 -18.68
CA ALA A 377 -9.05 9.37 -20.13
C ALA A 377 -8.30 10.56 -20.72
N THR A 378 -7.43 10.29 -21.70
CA THR A 378 -6.55 11.31 -22.30
C THR A 378 -7.21 12.08 -23.46
N ALA A 379 -8.40 11.63 -23.96
CA ALA A 379 -9.12 12.34 -25.00
C ALA A 379 -9.49 13.78 -24.56
N GLN A 380 -9.26 14.73 -25.48
CA GLN A 380 -9.56 16.15 -25.26
C GLN A 380 -11.08 16.39 -25.28
N THR A 381 -11.73 16.14 -24.15
CA THR A 381 -13.16 16.40 -23.93
C THR A 381 -13.35 17.43 -22.82
N LYS A 382 -14.50 18.07 -22.78
CA LYS A 382 -14.84 19.01 -21.68
C LYS A 382 -14.91 18.30 -20.34
N LYS A 383 -15.40 17.05 -20.33
CA LYS A 383 -15.51 16.17 -19.17
C LYS A 383 -14.81 14.85 -19.50
N PRO A 384 -13.52 14.71 -19.17
CA PRO A 384 -12.83 13.43 -19.36
C PRO A 384 -13.43 12.39 -18.43
N ALA A 385 -13.60 11.18 -18.92
CA ALA A 385 -13.96 10.06 -18.07
C ALA A 385 -12.82 9.77 -17.09
N ALA A 386 -13.17 9.43 -15.87
CA ALA A 386 -12.25 9.03 -14.82
C ALA A 386 -12.72 7.75 -14.14
N VAL A 387 -11.78 6.92 -13.71
CA VAL A 387 -12.02 5.75 -12.86
C VAL A 387 -11.14 5.83 -11.62
N ALA A 388 -11.64 5.24 -10.55
CA ALA A 388 -10.90 5.15 -9.29
C ALA A 388 -11.28 3.85 -8.54
N ILE A 389 -10.50 3.51 -7.53
CA ILE A 389 -10.85 2.47 -6.57
C ILE A 389 -11.46 3.15 -5.34
N ARG A 390 -12.69 2.80 -4.98
CA ARG A 390 -13.38 3.22 -3.76
C ARG A 390 -13.34 2.09 -2.75
N GLN A 391 -13.18 2.41 -1.46
CA GLN A 391 -13.24 1.45 -0.35
C GLN A 391 -13.58 2.11 0.98
N SER A 392 -14.06 1.31 1.93
CA SER A 392 -14.22 1.68 3.34
C SER A 392 -13.87 0.50 4.25
N PHE A 393 -13.98 0.63 5.57
CA PHE A 393 -13.87 -0.53 6.46
C PHE A 393 -14.82 -1.67 6.07
N SER A 394 -16.02 -1.32 5.60
CA SER A 394 -17.10 -2.27 5.28
C SER A 394 -17.28 -2.56 3.79
N GLU A 395 -16.55 -1.87 2.92
CA GLU A 395 -16.60 -2.05 1.47
C GLU A 395 -15.20 -2.37 0.94
N PRO A 396 -14.94 -3.61 0.48
CA PRO A 396 -13.68 -3.94 -0.19
C PRO A 396 -13.44 -3.06 -1.42
N PRO A 397 -12.17 -2.91 -1.86
CA PRO A 397 -11.82 -2.16 -3.04
C PRO A 397 -12.74 -2.46 -4.22
N THR A 398 -13.38 -1.43 -4.75
CA THR A 398 -14.41 -1.48 -5.80
C THR A 398 -14.06 -0.49 -6.90
N LEU A 399 -13.96 -0.95 -8.15
CA LEU A 399 -13.74 -0.07 -9.29
C LEU A 399 -15.00 0.76 -9.57
N ILE A 400 -14.82 2.08 -9.69
CA ILE A 400 -15.90 3.03 -9.97
C ILE A 400 -15.53 3.95 -11.13
N ALA A 401 -16.53 4.44 -11.86
CA ALA A 401 -16.40 5.66 -12.66
C ALA A 401 -16.70 6.86 -11.77
N LEU A 402 -15.92 7.93 -11.94
CA LEU A 402 -15.97 9.14 -11.12
C LEU A 402 -16.24 10.36 -11.99
N ASP A 403 -17.23 11.16 -11.65
CA ASP A 403 -17.40 12.52 -12.20
C ASP A 403 -16.48 13.49 -11.43
N LEU A 404 -15.59 14.16 -12.15
CA LEU A 404 -14.59 15.06 -11.57
C LEU A 404 -15.13 16.46 -11.24
N ASP A 405 -16.36 16.79 -11.63
CA ASP A 405 -16.99 18.08 -11.35
C ASP A 405 -17.75 18.06 -10.00
N ASP A 406 -18.50 16.98 -9.74
CA ASP A 406 -19.39 16.87 -8.56
C ASP A 406 -19.08 15.71 -7.62
N GLY A 407 -18.12 14.86 -7.98
CA GLY A 407 -17.71 13.69 -7.18
C GLY A 407 -18.68 12.50 -7.22
N ASN A 408 -19.69 12.52 -8.10
CA ASN A 408 -20.62 11.42 -8.26
C ASN A 408 -19.90 10.15 -8.78
N VAL A 409 -20.31 8.99 -8.27
CA VAL A 409 -19.71 7.71 -8.58
C VAL A 409 -20.71 6.73 -9.20
N ARG A 410 -20.23 5.91 -10.12
CA ARG A 410 -20.93 4.74 -10.65
C ARG A 410 -20.09 3.50 -10.43
N THR A 411 -20.64 2.50 -9.76
CA THR A 411 -19.98 1.21 -9.55
C THR A 411 -19.80 0.47 -10.87
N LEU A 412 -18.58 0.03 -11.15
CA LEU A 412 -18.23 -0.76 -12.33
C LEU A 412 -17.98 -2.24 -11.97
N SER A 413 -17.24 -2.52 -10.90
CA SER A 413 -16.99 -3.90 -10.47
C SER A 413 -17.90 -4.29 -9.30
N ARG A 414 -18.38 -5.55 -9.30
CA ARG A 414 -19.28 -6.12 -8.30
C ARG A 414 -18.78 -7.46 -7.75
N LEU A 415 -17.46 -7.64 -7.76
CA LEU A 415 -16.82 -8.94 -7.52
C LEU A 415 -17.03 -9.50 -6.12
N ASN A 416 -17.24 -8.65 -5.12
CA ASN A 416 -17.44 -9.05 -3.72
C ASN A 416 -18.90 -8.93 -3.24
N GLU A 417 -19.84 -8.50 -4.09
CA GLU A 417 -21.24 -8.28 -3.66
C GLU A 417 -21.89 -9.53 -3.07
N SER A 418 -21.66 -10.70 -3.67
CA SER A 418 -22.26 -11.95 -3.19
C SER A 418 -21.74 -12.38 -1.81
N VAL A 419 -20.45 -12.16 -1.56
CA VAL A 419 -19.84 -12.45 -0.25
C VAL A 419 -20.34 -11.46 0.80
N LEU A 420 -20.38 -10.17 0.45
CA LEU A 420 -20.85 -9.12 1.36
C LEU A 420 -22.33 -9.27 1.71
N ALA A 421 -23.19 -9.62 0.73
CA ALA A 421 -24.62 -9.84 0.97
C ALA A 421 -24.91 -10.98 1.98
N GLN A 422 -23.97 -11.89 2.14
CA GLN A 422 -24.03 -13.00 3.10
C GLN A 422 -23.21 -12.75 4.37
N THR A 423 -22.66 -11.53 4.54
CA THR A 423 -21.77 -11.20 5.65
C THR A 423 -22.40 -10.14 6.54
N SER A 424 -22.51 -10.44 7.82
CA SER A 424 -22.91 -9.48 8.85
C SER A 424 -21.69 -8.74 9.36
N LEU A 425 -21.65 -7.42 9.16
CA LEU A 425 -20.62 -6.52 9.64
C LEU A 425 -21.18 -5.63 10.75
N GLY A 426 -20.33 -5.27 11.70
CA GLY A 426 -20.66 -4.30 12.74
C GLY A 426 -20.64 -2.86 12.23
N LYS A 427 -21.25 -1.96 12.97
CA LYS A 427 -21.17 -0.51 12.72
C LYS A 427 -19.73 -0.03 12.86
N VAL A 428 -19.33 0.96 12.03
CA VAL A 428 -18.06 1.68 12.13
C VAL A 428 -18.35 3.14 12.45
N GLU A 429 -17.67 3.69 13.42
CA GLU A 429 -17.75 5.11 13.78
C GLU A 429 -16.36 5.75 13.79
N SER A 430 -16.29 7.00 13.34
CA SER A 430 -15.16 7.88 13.55
C SER A 430 -15.48 8.81 14.71
N ILE A 431 -14.73 8.70 15.80
CA ILE A 431 -14.89 9.57 16.96
C ILE A 431 -13.63 10.42 17.17
N THR A 432 -13.72 11.41 18.04
CA THR A 432 -12.59 12.23 18.48
C THR A 432 -12.56 12.27 20.00
N TYR A 433 -11.38 12.10 20.58
CA TYR A 433 -11.14 12.27 22.02
C TYR A 433 -9.99 13.27 22.27
N ALA A 434 -9.88 13.75 23.51
CA ALA A 434 -8.79 14.64 23.92
C ALA A 434 -7.53 13.80 24.20
N GLY A 435 -6.54 13.90 23.32
CA GLY A 435 -5.24 13.22 23.44
C GLY A 435 -4.22 14.05 24.25
N SER A 436 -2.93 13.81 23.96
CA SER A 436 -1.82 14.54 24.57
C SER A 436 -1.99 16.05 24.38
N ASN A 437 -1.69 16.83 25.41
CA ASN A 437 -1.91 18.29 25.43
C ASN A 437 -3.35 18.72 25.08
N GLN A 438 -4.35 17.91 25.36
CA GLN A 438 -5.77 18.15 25.02
C GLN A 438 -6.03 18.32 23.51
N GLN A 439 -5.12 17.89 22.65
CA GLN A 439 -5.33 17.94 21.20
C GLN A 439 -6.32 16.87 20.76
N PRO A 440 -7.17 17.16 19.74
CA PRO A 440 -8.14 16.20 19.24
C PRO A 440 -7.44 15.06 18.49
N ILE A 441 -7.70 13.82 18.92
CA ILE A 441 -7.22 12.60 18.28
C ILE A 441 -8.40 11.86 17.68
N GLN A 442 -8.32 11.56 16.39
CA GLN A 442 -9.33 10.75 15.70
C GLN A 442 -9.14 9.27 16.02
N MET A 443 -10.24 8.53 16.23
CA MET A 443 -10.24 7.09 16.44
C MET A 443 -11.40 6.43 15.71
N TRP A 444 -11.12 5.35 15.01
CA TRP A 444 -12.12 4.43 14.49
C TRP A 444 -12.59 3.48 15.59
N VAL A 445 -13.90 3.26 15.65
CA VAL A 445 -14.54 2.29 16.54
C VAL A 445 -15.39 1.35 15.69
N VAL A 446 -15.07 0.06 15.74
CA VAL A 446 -15.80 -1.00 15.02
C VAL A 446 -16.51 -1.88 16.06
N TYR A 447 -17.83 -1.89 16.00
CA TYR A 447 -18.68 -2.63 16.92
C TYR A 447 -18.88 -4.08 16.47
N PRO A 448 -19.18 -5.03 17.38
CA PRO A 448 -19.68 -6.36 17.00
C PRO A 448 -20.90 -6.29 16.09
N PRO A 449 -21.13 -7.24 15.17
CA PRO A 449 -22.31 -7.25 14.29
C PRO A 449 -23.65 -7.23 15.04
N ASP A 450 -23.71 -7.83 16.22
CA ASP A 450 -24.85 -7.93 17.12
C ASP A 450 -24.71 -7.05 18.38
N PHE A 451 -24.11 -5.87 18.20
CA PHE A 451 -23.87 -4.93 19.28
C PHE A 451 -25.17 -4.46 19.96
N ASP A 452 -25.22 -4.60 21.30
CA ASP A 452 -26.29 -4.14 22.17
C ASP A 452 -25.70 -3.12 23.16
N PRO A 453 -26.06 -1.82 23.07
CA PRO A 453 -25.48 -0.77 23.91
C PRO A 453 -25.81 -0.91 25.41
N THR A 454 -26.71 -1.80 25.79
CA THR A 454 -27.04 -2.08 27.21
C THR A 454 -26.12 -3.09 27.86
N LYS A 455 -25.23 -3.73 27.09
CA LYS A 455 -24.27 -4.74 27.54
C LYS A 455 -22.86 -4.20 27.50
N LYS A 456 -21.96 -4.84 28.24
CA LYS A 456 -20.54 -4.50 28.29
C LYS A 456 -19.69 -5.48 27.48
N TYR A 457 -18.81 -4.93 26.65
CA TYR A 457 -17.96 -5.69 25.73
C TYR A 457 -16.47 -5.50 26.07
N PRO A 458 -15.64 -6.52 25.84
CA PRO A 458 -14.19 -6.37 25.87
C PRO A 458 -13.71 -5.48 24.73
N VAL A 459 -12.53 -4.87 24.90
CA VAL A 459 -11.89 -4.02 23.89
C VAL A 459 -10.63 -4.67 23.35
N PHE A 460 -10.48 -4.63 22.04
CA PHE A 460 -9.20 -4.87 21.37
C PHE A 460 -8.74 -3.58 20.69
N MET A 461 -7.77 -2.91 21.30
CA MET A 461 -7.17 -1.69 20.75
C MET A 461 -6.03 -2.03 19.81
N LEU A 462 -6.15 -1.61 18.56
CA LEU A 462 -5.13 -1.76 17.53
C LEU A 462 -4.21 -0.53 17.52
N LEU A 463 -2.91 -0.78 17.46
CA LEU A 463 -1.85 0.22 17.40
C LEU A 463 -1.24 0.18 15.99
N HIS A 464 -1.34 1.28 15.23
CA HIS A 464 -0.85 1.25 13.86
C HIS A 464 0.66 1.41 13.74
N GLY A 465 1.19 0.92 12.63
CA GLY A 465 2.59 1.08 12.23
C GLY A 465 2.87 2.42 11.56
N GLY A 466 4.09 2.62 11.19
CA GLY A 466 4.59 3.84 10.57
C GLY A 466 5.82 4.34 11.33
N PRO A 467 5.72 5.35 12.20
CA PRO A 467 4.55 5.96 12.84
C PRO A 467 3.73 6.94 11.98
N HIS A 468 4.32 7.45 10.92
CA HIS A 468 3.75 8.51 10.09
C HIS A 468 2.81 7.96 8.99
N ASN A 469 1.92 7.04 9.39
CA ASN A 469 0.80 6.58 8.59
C ASN A 469 -0.51 6.96 9.27
N ALA A 470 -1.62 6.96 8.54
CA ALA A 470 -2.95 7.03 9.14
C ALA A 470 -3.74 5.74 8.86
N ILE A 471 -4.60 5.37 9.80
CA ILE A 471 -5.65 4.40 9.56
C ILE A 471 -6.81 5.11 8.88
N GLN A 472 -6.95 4.84 7.62
CA GLN A 472 -7.98 5.40 6.76
C GLN A 472 -9.24 4.55 6.79
N ASP A 473 -10.36 5.13 6.36
CA ASP A 473 -11.60 4.39 6.07
C ASP A 473 -11.36 3.46 4.87
N ALA A 474 -10.75 2.31 5.14
CA ALA A 474 -10.34 1.33 4.14
C ALA A 474 -10.30 -0.09 4.73
N VAL A 475 -10.50 -1.11 3.89
CA VAL A 475 -10.33 -2.50 4.31
C VAL A 475 -8.87 -2.76 4.64
N GLN A 476 -8.65 -3.32 5.83
CA GLN A 476 -7.35 -3.78 6.28
C GLN A 476 -7.28 -5.32 6.19
N TRP A 477 -6.56 -5.85 5.21
CA TRP A 477 -6.50 -7.29 4.97
C TRP A 477 -5.67 -8.06 6.01
N ARG A 478 -4.71 -7.40 6.66
CA ARG A 478 -3.79 -8.02 7.63
C ARG A 478 -4.29 -7.95 9.08
N TRP A 479 -4.85 -6.80 9.47
CA TRP A 479 -5.41 -6.51 10.79
C TRP A 479 -6.87 -6.09 10.62
N ASN A 480 -7.72 -7.02 10.19
CA ASN A 480 -9.11 -6.67 9.85
C ASN A 480 -9.97 -6.47 11.10
N ALA A 481 -10.36 -5.22 11.34
CA ALA A 481 -11.13 -4.86 12.52
C ALA A 481 -12.51 -5.55 12.58
N HIS A 482 -13.16 -5.81 11.44
CA HIS A 482 -14.42 -6.54 11.42
C HIS A 482 -14.27 -8.03 11.78
N VAL A 483 -13.15 -8.66 11.42
CA VAL A 483 -12.87 -10.04 11.87
C VAL A 483 -12.75 -10.08 13.39
N PHE A 484 -12.03 -9.13 13.99
CA PHE A 484 -11.90 -9.06 15.45
C PHE A 484 -13.22 -8.68 16.13
N ALA A 485 -13.97 -7.75 15.56
CA ALA A 485 -15.31 -7.39 16.05
C ALA A 485 -16.29 -8.57 15.98
N SER A 486 -16.17 -9.41 14.97
CA SER A 486 -16.97 -10.65 14.84
C SER A 486 -16.69 -11.67 15.95
N TRP A 487 -15.56 -11.60 16.62
CA TRP A 487 -15.27 -12.41 17.83
C TRP A 487 -15.95 -11.87 19.09
N GLY A 488 -16.61 -10.69 19.02
CA GLY A 488 -17.34 -10.08 20.13
C GLY A 488 -16.57 -9.01 20.89
N TYR A 489 -15.59 -8.37 20.25
CA TYR A 489 -14.84 -7.22 20.78
C TYR A 489 -15.33 -5.92 20.17
N ILE A 490 -15.30 -4.84 20.95
CA ILE A 490 -15.21 -3.50 20.40
C ILE A 490 -13.76 -3.33 19.95
N VAL A 491 -13.57 -3.06 18.65
CA VAL A 491 -12.24 -2.89 18.08
C VAL A 491 -11.99 -1.43 17.80
N THR A 492 -10.85 -0.90 18.24
CA THR A 492 -10.54 0.51 18.04
C THR A 492 -9.19 0.71 17.38
N TRP A 493 -9.06 1.80 16.63
CA TRP A 493 -7.84 2.15 15.95
C TRP A 493 -7.69 3.67 15.88
N HIS A 494 -6.84 4.23 16.75
CA HIS A 494 -6.66 5.69 16.85
C HIS A 494 -5.47 6.16 16.00
N ASN A 495 -5.61 7.35 15.44
CA ASN A 495 -4.56 8.07 14.72
C ASN A 495 -3.86 9.01 15.70
N PHE A 496 -2.90 8.47 16.47
CA PHE A 496 -2.14 9.21 17.46
C PHE A 496 -1.21 10.27 16.83
N HIS A 497 -0.67 11.18 17.64
CA HIS A 497 0.34 12.15 17.16
C HIS A 497 1.43 11.44 16.36
N GLY A 498 1.78 12.02 15.23
CA GLY A 498 2.68 11.42 14.24
C GLY A 498 1.96 10.90 13.00
N SER A 499 0.65 10.61 13.07
CA SER A 499 -0.11 10.08 11.92
C SER A 499 -0.21 11.10 10.78
N SER A 500 -0.19 10.60 9.52
CA SER A 500 -0.37 11.41 8.32
C SER A 500 -1.80 11.93 8.16
N GLY A 501 -2.01 12.93 7.29
CA GLY A 501 -3.33 13.45 6.96
C GLY A 501 -3.96 14.40 7.98
N PHE A 502 -3.25 14.73 9.08
CA PHE A 502 -3.69 15.68 10.11
C PHE A 502 -2.85 16.96 10.16
N GLY A 503 -2.00 17.17 9.16
CA GLY A 503 -1.10 18.30 9.02
C GLY A 503 0.33 17.99 9.41
N GLN A 504 1.29 18.81 8.91
CA GLN A 504 2.71 18.59 9.13
C GLN A 504 3.11 18.70 10.60
N ASN A 505 2.54 19.67 11.33
CA ASN A 505 2.81 19.83 12.76
C ASN A 505 2.37 18.61 13.57
N PHE A 506 1.29 17.93 13.17
CA PHE A 506 0.81 16.73 13.83
C PHE A 506 1.73 15.54 13.53
N ALA A 507 2.17 15.39 12.28
CA ALA A 507 3.14 14.37 11.89
C ALA A 507 4.49 14.58 12.59
N ASP A 508 5.00 15.82 12.64
CA ASP A 508 6.30 16.16 13.22
C ASP A 508 6.30 16.17 14.77
N ALA A 509 5.13 16.13 15.37
CA ALA A 509 4.95 16.25 16.84
C ALA A 509 5.64 15.16 17.67
N ILE A 510 6.07 14.07 17.05
CA ILE A 510 6.75 12.94 17.69
C ILE A 510 8.26 12.91 17.39
N ASN A 511 8.82 13.97 16.82
CA ASN A 511 10.25 14.07 16.56
C ASN A 511 10.91 15.04 17.54
N PRO A 512 12.00 14.65 18.22
CA PRO A 512 12.61 13.30 18.20
C PRO A 512 11.98 12.30 19.19
N ASP A 513 11.00 12.69 20.02
CA ASP A 513 10.38 11.84 21.05
C ASP A 513 9.23 11.00 20.48
N ARG A 514 9.59 9.82 19.99
CA ARG A 514 8.66 8.85 19.40
C ARG A 514 7.71 8.17 20.41
N ILE A 515 7.88 8.38 21.70
CA ILE A 515 7.19 7.62 22.75
C ILE A 515 6.11 8.45 23.44
N SER A 516 6.48 9.63 23.94
CA SER A 516 5.68 10.31 24.97
C SER A 516 4.26 10.62 24.51
N LYS A 517 4.08 11.29 23.37
CA LYS A 517 2.75 11.63 22.87
C LYS A 517 1.94 10.43 22.38
N PRO A 518 2.47 9.49 21.55
CA PRO A 518 1.71 8.31 21.15
C PRO A 518 1.33 7.41 22.32
N TYR A 519 2.19 7.27 23.32
CA TYR A 519 1.85 6.56 24.56
C TYR A 519 0.70 7.27 25.32
N GLU A 520 0.80 8.58 25.55
CA GLU A 520 -0.24 9.35 26.23
C GLU A 520 -1.57 9.31 25.47
N ASP A 521 -1.54 9.45 24.13
CA ASP A 521 -2.73 9.32 23.28
C ASP A 521 -3.38 7.94 23.44
N THR A 522 -2.56 6.88 23.49
CA THR A 522 -3.04 5.50 23.68
C THR A 522 -3.71 5.32 25.05
N ILE A 523 -3.12 5.85 26.12
CA ILE A 523 -3.71 5.78 27.47
C ILE A 523 -5.02 6.58 27.53
N LYS A 524 -5.05 7.79 26.96
CA LYS A 524 -6.27 8.61 26.90
C LYS A 524 -7.37 7.99 26.04
N ALA A 525 -7.01 7.27 24.97
CA ALA A 525 -7.97 6.45 24.21
C ALA A 525 -8.57 5.34 25.09
N ALA A 526 -7.74 4.65 25.87
CA ALA A 526 -8.20 3.62 26.78
C ALA A 526 -9.10 4.19 27.91
N ASP A 527 -8.76 5.36 28.46
CA ASP A 527 -9.56 6.06 29.46
C ASP A 527 -10.93 6.50 28.89
N TRP A 528 -10.94 7.04 27.67
CA TRP A 528 -12.17 7.39 26.98
C TRP A 528 -13.04 6.15 26.75
N LEU A 529 -12.47 5.03 26.34
CA LEU A 529 -13.18 3.76 26.15
C LEU A 529 -13.74 3.25 27.49
N ALA A 530 -12.95 3.27 28.55
CA ALA A 530 -13.36 2.84 29.89
C ALA A 530 -14.54 3.67 30.44
N SER A 531 -14.69 4.93 30.01
CA SER A 531 -15.81 5.79 30.36
C SER A 531 -17.12 5.46 29.63
N GLN A 532 -17.08 4.64 28.57
CA GLN A 532 -18.27 4.29 27.81
C GLN A 532 -19.10 3.22 28.55
N PRO A 533 -20.44 3.37 28.61
CA PRO A 533 -21.31 2.47 29.38
C PRO A 533 -21.28 1.02 28.85
N PHE A 534 -20.98 0.84 27.59
CA PHE A 534 -20.91 -0.45 26.91
C PHE A 534 -19.51 -1.09 26.90
N VAL A 535 -18.52 -0.52 27.58
CA VAL A 535 -17.16 -1.07 27.66
C VAL A 535 -16.94 -1.76 29.02
N ASP A 536 -16.35 -2.95 28.96
CA ASP A 536 -15.81 -3.63 30.13
C ASP A 536 -14.32 -3.29 30.27
N ALA A 537 -14.03 -2.31 31.12
CA ALA A 537 -12.67 -1.80 31.37
C ALA A 537 -11.72 -2.86 31.92
N ASP A 538 -12.23 -3.93 32.53
CA ASP A 538 -11.42 -5.04 33.04
C ASP A 538 -11.01 -6.05 31.97
N ARG A 539 -11.53 -5.93 30.74
CA ARG A 539 -11.26 -6.82 29.60
C ARG A 539 -10.74 -6.05 28.40
N MET A 540 -9.65 -5.29 28.58
CA MET A 540 -8.99 -4.56 27.51
C MET A 540 -7.66 -5.23 27.13
N VAL A 541 -7.41 -5.42 25.84
CA VAL A 541 -6.16 -5.90 25.26
C VAL A 541 -5.72 -4.95 24.17
N ALA A 542 -4.40 -4.89 23.88
CA ALA A 542 -3.86 -4.05 22.82
C ALA A 542 -2.81 -4.80 22.02
N GLY A 543 -2.62 -4.38 20.77
CA GLY A 543 -1.57 -4.94 19.92
C GLY A 543 -1.39 -4.21 18.61
N GLY A 544 -0.22 -4.38 18.01
CA GLY A 544 0.09 -3.76 16.74
C GLY A 544 1.34 -4.32 16.09
N GLY A 545 1.59 -3.85 14.87
CA GLY A 545 2.74 -4.25 14.06
C GLY A 545 3.69 -3.10 13.80
N SER A 546 5.00 -3.39 13.58
CA SER A 546 5.99 -2.37 13.26
C SER A 546 6.12 -1.33 14.37
N TYR A 547 5.93 -0.06 14.09
CA TYR A 547 5.84 0.97 15.12
C TYR A 547 4.69 0.68 16.11
N GLY A 548 3.56 0.11 15.70
CA GLY A 548 2.51 -0.34 16.63
C GLY A 548 3.00 -1.45 17.57
N GLY A 549 3.89 -2.32 17.10
CA GLY A 549 4.61 -3.30 17.92
C GLY A 549 5.64 -2.64 18.87
N PHE A 550 6.34 -1.60 18.41
CA PHE A 550 7.19 -0.73 19.25
C PHE A 550 6.38 -0.08 20.37
N LEU A 551 5.19 0.45 20.07
CA LEU A 551 4.31 1.06 21.06
C LEU A 551 3.78 0.02 22.05
N ALA A 552 3.43 -1.20 21.57
CA ALA A 552 3.09 -2.33 22.44
C ALA A 552 4.27 -2.71 23.37
N SER A 553 5.50 -2.75 22.84
CA SER A 553 6.72 -2.99 23.62
C SER A 553 7.02 -1.86 24.62
N THR A 554 6.69 -0.63 24.25
CA THR A 554 6.80 0.54 25.13
C THR A 554 5.81 0.47 26.31
N LEU A 555 4.56 0.03 26.03
CA LEU A 555 3.55 -0.18 27.05
C LEU A 555 4.02 -1.19 28.10
N LEU A 556 4.73 -2.25 27.73
CA LEU A 556 5.28 -3.25 28.68
C LEU A 556 6.07 -2.62 29.84
N GLY A 557 6.81 -1.56 29.58
CA GLY A 557 7.63 -0.87 30.58
C GLY A 557 6.94 0.27 31.33
N ARG A 558 5.65 0.51 31.06
CA ARG A 558 4.89 1.68 31.55
C ARG A 558 3.53 1.26 32.11
N THR A 559 2.86 2.16 32.82
CA THR A 559 1.51 1.92 33.37
C THR A 559 0.47 1.92 32.25
N HIS A 560 -0.37 0.89 32.18
CA HIS A 560 -1.45 0.76 31.21
C HIS A 560 -2.57 -0.18 31.70
N PRO A 561 -3.80 -0.11 31.16
CA PRO A 561 -4.93 -0.96 31.61
C PRO A 561 -5.00 -2.33 30.94
N PHE A 562 -4.16 -2.62 29.93
CA PHE A 562 -4.30 -3.81 29.08
C PHE A 562 -3.89 -5.10 29.80
N LYS A 563 -4.72 -6.15 29.73
CA LYS A 563 -4.48 -7.46 30.36
C LYS A 563 -3.48 -8.33 29.60
N ALA A 564 -3.33 -8.10 28.30
CA ALA A 564 -2.33 -8.74 27.43
C ALA A 564 -1.97 -7.83 26.25
N LEU A 565 -0.79 -8.05 25.70
CA LEU A 565 -0.27 -7.31 24.55
C LEU A 565 0.10 -8.23 23.38
N ILE A 566 0.14 -7.66 22.18
CA ILE A 566 0.65 -8.32 20.96
C ILE A 566 1.68 -7.40 20.33
N ALA A 567 2.91 -7.89 20.18
CA ALA A 567 4.03 -7.21 19.53
C ALA A 567 4.40 -7.97 18.23
N HIS A 568 3.94 -7.46 17.08
CA HIS A 568 4.21 -8.06 15.76
C HIS A 568 5.26 -7.24 15.04
N ALA A 569 6.32 -7.88 14.54
CA ALA A 569 7.42 -7.23 13.81
C ALA A 569 7.86 -5.92 14.51
N ALA A 570 7.98 -6.01 15.84
CA ALA A 570 8.12 -4.87 16.72
C ALA A 570 9.57 -4.38 16.79
N VAL A 571 9.81 -3.09 16.65
CA VAL A 571 11.09 -2.50 17.03
C VAL A 571 11.20 -2.59 18.55
N TYR A 572 12.14 -3.38 19.06
CA TYR A 572 12.33 -3.59 20.50
C TYR A 572 13.59 -2.91 21.02
N ASN A 573 14.68 -3.04 20.28
CA ASN A 573 15.97 -2.46 20.61
C ASN A 573 16.38 -1.47 19.51
N SER A 574 16.27 -0.17 19.80
CA SER A 574 16.57 0.87 18.81
C SER A 574 18.02 0.86 18.34
N PHE A 575 18.98 0.38 19.16
CA PHE A 575 20.38 0.27 18.75
C PHE A 575 20.61 -0.75 17.64
N THR A 576 19.87 -1.87 17.63
CA THR A 576 20.01 -2.91 16.62
C THR A 576 19.14 -2.64 15.38
N GLN A 577 18.30 -1.60 15.40
CA GLN A 577 17.53 -1.15 14.25
C GLN A 577 18.42 -0.64 13.10
N ILE A 578 19.67 -0.26 13.37
CA ILE A 578 20.65 0.07 12.33
C ILE A 578 20.91 -1.11 11.36
N GLY A 579 20.61 -2.33 11.75
CA GLY A 579 20.66 -3.51 10.88
C GLY A 579 19.46 -3.67 9.95
N ALA A 580 18.50 -2.74 9.98
CA ALA A 580 17.31 -2.74 9.12
C ALA A 580 17.66 -2.32 7.67
N ASP A 581 16.68 -2.42 6.79
CA ASP A 581 16.78 -1.81 5.48
C ASP A 581 16.83 -0.27 5.60
N TYR A 582 17.43 0.39 4.60
CA TYR A 582 17.71 1.83 4.68
C TYR A 582 16.46 2.72 4.84
N GLY A 583 15.26 2.21 4.55
CA GLY A 583 14.02 2.96 4.70
C GLY A 583 13.59 3.16 6.14
N ALA A 584 14.19 2.44 7.11
CA ALA A 584 13.77 2.45 8.50
C ALA A 584 14.28 3.62 9.33
N GLU A 585 15.28 4.37 8.86
CA GLU A 585 15.98 5.39 9.65
C GLU A 585 15.74 6.84 9.18
N ARG A 586 14.74 7.08 8.34
CA ARG A 586 14.45 8.39 7.77
C ARG A 586 13.44 9.22 8.59
N ASP A 587 13.63 9.25 9.92
CA ASP A 587 12.64 9.78 10.89
C ASP A 587 13.08 11.07 11.61
N ARG A 588 14.00 11.85 11.10
CA ARG A 588 14.55 13.01 11.85
C ARG A 588 15.03 12.65 13.26
N PHE A 589 15.63 11.50 13.40
CA PHE A 589 16.27 11.05 14.63
C PHE A 589 17.78 11.27 14.52
N PHE A 590 18.48 11.33 15.64
CA PHE A 590 19.94 11.43 15.66
C PHE A 590 20.56 10.04 15.64
N GLU A 591 21.83 9.97 15.24
CA GLU A 591 22.59 8.73 15.27
C GLU A 591 22.91 8.28 16.70
N PHE A 592 22.89 6.98 16.94
CA PHE A 592 23.08 6.46 18.31
C PHE A 592 24.47 6.78 18.88
N TRP A 593 25.49 6.95 18.04
CA TRP A 593 26.82 7.35 18.48
C TRP A 593 26.92 8.84 18.80
N GLU A 594 26.01 9.67 18.34
CA GLU A 594 25.95 11.10 18.67
C GLU A 594 25.27 11.35 20.02
N LYS A 595 24.17 10.62 20.28
CA LYS A 595 23.34 10.76 21.49
C LYS A 595 22.89 9.40 22.03
N PRO A 596 23.83 8.57 22.51
CA PRO A 596 23.51 7.21 22.96
C PRO A 596 22.51 7.17 24.13
N GLU A 597 22.51 8.18 25.01
CA GLU A 597 21.62 8.26 26.17
C GLU A 597 20.17 8.53 25.73
N ASP A 598 19.97 9.46 24.79
CA ASP A 598 18.65 9.71 24.22
C ASP A 598 18.15 8.50 23.43
N PHE A 599 19.04 7.83 22.70
CA PHE A 599 18.70 6.61 21.98
C PHE A 599 18.25 5.50 22.92
N ALA A 600 18.95 5.31 24.05
CA ALA A 600 18.56 4.38 25.10
C ALA A 600 17.18 4.73 25.70
N ARG A 601 16.93 6.01 25.95
CA ARG A 601 15.67 6.50 26.52
C ARG A 601 14.46 6.18 25.63
N TYR A 602 14.63 6.15 24.30
CA TYR A 602 13.58 5.83 23.36
C TYR A 602 13.60 4.36 22.90
N SER A 603 14.27 3.48 23.62
CA SER A 603 14.36 2.06 23.29
C SER A 603 13.63 1.20 24.34
N PRO A 604 12.57 0.46 23.96
CA PRO A 604 11.75 -0.31 24.91
C PRO A 604 12.55 -1.28 25.77
N HIS A 605 13.62 -1.89 25.24
CA HIS A 605 14.44 -2.90 25.95
C HIS A 605 15.06 -2.37 27.24
N THR A 606 15.33 -1.05 27.35
CA THR A 606 15.94 -0.45 28.55
C THR A 606 15.01 -0.44 29.74
N SER A 607 13.71 -0.55 29.53
CA SER A 607 12.68 -0.64 30.58
C SER A 607 12.26 -2.07 30.91
N ALA A 608 12.98 -3.07 30.42
CA ALA A 608 12.62 -4.49 30.63
C ALA A 608 12.45 -4.93 32.07
N GLY A 609 13.13 -4.25 33.03
CA GLY A 609 12.96 -4.44 34.46
C GLY A 609 11.53 -4.24 34.95
N ASN A 610 10.70 -3.47 34.27
CA ASN A 610 9.32 -3.14 34.62
C ASN A 610 8.27 -4.04 33.96
N PHE A 611 8.66 -4.93 33.07
CA PHE A 611 7.72 -5.75 32.30
C PHE A 611 6.97 -6.73 33.23
N VAL A 612 5.65 -6.77 33.09
CA VAL A 612 4.76 -7.67 33.85
C VAL A 612 3.63 -8.26 33.02
N THR A 613 3.33 -7.68 31.86
CA THR A 613 2.13 -8.01 31.08
C THR A 613 2.37 -9.19 30.13
N PRO A 614 1.48 -10.20 30.12
CA PRO A 614 1.54 -11.29 29.14
C PRO A 614 1.60 -10.79 27.71
N THR A 615 2.51 -11.34 26.88
CA THR A 615 2.76 -10.80 25.53
C THR A 615 2.93 -11.89 24.48
N LEU A 616 2.16 -11.77 23.39
CA LEU A 616 2.33 -12.53 22.15
C LEU A 616 3.32 -11.79 21.25
N VAL A 617 4.41 -12.44 20.91
CA VAL A 617 5.42 -11.93 19.98
C VAL A 617 5.28 -12.65 18.64
N ILE A 618 5.24 -11.92 17.52
CA ILE A 618 5.10 -12.48 16.17
C ILE A 618 6.13 -11.85 15.25
N HIS A 619 6.83 -12.64 14.43
CA HIS A 619 7.85 -12.12 13.52
C HIS A 619 8.07 -13.01 12.29
N GLY A 620 8.33 -12.39 11.12
CA GLY A 620 8.76 -13.05 9.90
C GLY A 620 10.29 -13.10 9.78
N GLN A 621 10.84 -14.21 9.27
CA GLN A 621 12.30 -14.37 9.06
C GLN A 621 12.85 -13.41 8.02
N LEU A 622 12.06 -13.12 6.97
CA LEU A 622 12.47 -12.29 5.84
C LEU A 622 12.23 -10.80 6.08
N ASP A 623 11.97 -10.41 7.32
CA ASP A 623 11.77 -9.01 7.69
C ASP A 623 13.10 -8.27 7.73
N MET A 624 13.37 -7.47 6.68
CA MET A 624 14.54 -6.60 6.61
C MET A 624 14.23 -5.19 7.14
N ARG A 625 12.94 -4.83 7.27
CA ARG A 625 12.48 -3.54 7.82
C ARG A 625 12.66 -3.46 9.34
N VAL A 626 12.28 -4.54 10.04
CA VAL A 626 12.55 -4.75 11.46
C VAL A 626 13.13 -6.16 11.59
N PRO A 627 14.46 -6.31 11.66
CA PRO A 627 15.09 -7.62 11.65
C PRO A 627 14.53 -8.56 12.71
N VAL A 628 14.36 -9.85 12.38
CA VAL A 628 13.73 -10.86 13.25
C VAL A 628 14.36 -10.95 14.64
N ASN A 629 15.62 -10.55 14.77
CA ASN A 629 16.36 -10.43 16.01
C ASN A 629 15.59 -9.66 17.12
N HIS A 630 14.85 -8.58 16.73
CA HIS A 630 14.04 -7.82 17.69
C HIS A 630 12.96 -8.68 18.36
N GLY A 631 12.27 -9.53 17.59
CA GLY A 631 11.27 -10.45 18.12
C GLY A 631 11.88 -11.51 19.03
N ILE A 632 13.04 -12.07 18.64
CA ILE A 632 13.77 -13.06 19.43
C ILE A 632 14.26 -12.45 20.75
N GLU A 633 14.82 -11.24 20.72
CA GLU A 633 15.31 -10.53 21.89
C GLU A 633 14.16 -10.19 22.87
N LEU A 634 13.04 -9.68 22.37
CA LEU A 634 11.84 -9.41 23.18
C LEU A 634 11.33 -10.68 23.84
N PHE A 635 11.15 -11.76 23.07
CA PHE A 635 10.67 -13.03 23.61
C PHE A 635 11.60 -13.58 24.68
N ASN A 636 12.91 -13.62 24.46
CA ASN A 636 13.89 -14.10 25.42
C ASN A 636 13.89 -13.24 26.70
N THR A 637 13.70 -11.92 26.56
CA THR A 637 13.59 -11.02 27.70
C THR A 637 12.37 -11.35 28.55
N LEU A 638 11.20 -11.52 27.94
CA LEU A 638 9.98 -11.92 28.62
C LEU A 638 10.12 -13.26 29.35
N GLN A 639 10.71 -14.27 28.71
CA GLN A 639 10.97 -15.58 29.29
C GLN A 639 11.93 -15.50 30.50
N LYS A 640 13.02 -14.76 30.38
CA LYS A 640 13.98 -14.55 31.50
C LYS A 640 13.35 -13.80 32.66
N ARG A 641 12.37 -12.96 32.40
CA ARG A 641 11.59 -12.24 33.42
C ARG A 641 10.48 -13.09 34.04
N GLY A 642 10.26 -14.32 33.57
CA GLY A 642 9.16 -15.20 34.01
C GLY A 642 7.77 -14.73 33.57
N ILE A 643 7.69 -13.89 32.52
CA ILE A 643 6.44 -13.34 32.02
C ILE A 643 5.84 -14.30 31.00
N THR A 644 4.55 -14.61 31.17
CA THR A 644 3.83 -15.46 30.21
C THR A 644 3.92 -14.86 28.80
N SER A 645 4.54 -15.60 27.88
CA SER A 645 4.74 -15.15 26.52
C SER A 645 4.76 -16.33 25.55
N LYS A 646 4.43 -16.03 24.29
CA LYS A 646 4.50 -16.97 23.17
C LYS A 646 5.20 -16.27 22.00
N PHE A 647 6.06 -16.99 21.28
CA PHE A 647 6.68 -16.52 20.05
C PHE A 647 6.14 -17.29 18.86
N ILE A 648 5.65 -16.58 17.85
CA ILE A 648 5.26 -17.14 16.55
C ILE A 648 6.23 -16.64 15.51
N TYR A 649 6.91 -17.58 14.89
CA TYR A 649 7.94 -17.34 13.90
C TYR A 649 7.49 -17.90 12.54
N TYR A 650 7.54 -17.05 11.51
CA TYR A 650 7.22 -17.43 10.14
C TYR A 650 8.50 -17.41 9.29
N PRO A 651 9.03 -18.58 8.88
CA PRO A 651 10.32 -18.65 8.18
C PRO A 651 10.28 -18.08 6.76
N ASP A 652 9.11 -17.94 6.20
CA ASP A 652 8.87 -17.59 4.79
C ASP A 652 7.98 -16.33 4.62
N GLU A 653 7.82 -15.52 5.67
CA GLU A 653 7.15 -14.24 5.66
C GLU A 653 8.13 -13.09 5.94
N ASN A 654 7.79 -11.92 5.42
CA ASN A 654 8.53 -10.68 5.62
C ASN A 654 7.98 -9.85 6.80
N HIS A 655 8.05 -8.53 6.70
CA HIS A 655 7.47 -7.59 7.66
C HIS A 655 5.95 -7.77 7.82
N TRP A 656 5.31 -8.39 6.86
CA TRP A 656 3.89 -8.71 6.84
C TRP A 656 3.68 -10.22 6.72
N VAL A 657 2.58 -10.74 7.28
CA VAL A 657 2.13 -12.12 7.07
C VAL A 657 1.12 -12.09 5.93
N LEU A 658 1.52 -12.56 4.75
CA LEU A 658 0.78 -12.35 3.49
C LEU A 658 0.24 -13.64 2.87
N LYS A 659 0.84 -14.79 3.16
CA LYS A 659 0.36 -16.07 2.63
C LYS A 659 -0.95 -16.48 3.30
N PRO A 660 -1.95 -16.96 2.55
CA PRO A 660 -3.28 -17.29 3.08
C PRO A 660 -3.26 -18.18 4.33
N GLN A 661 -2.57 -19.31 4.29
CA GLN A 661 -2.51 -20.24 5.42
C GLN A 661 -1.79 -19.65 6.63
N ASN A 662 -0.70 -18.92 6.42
CA ASN A 662 0.01 -18.22 7.49
C ASN A 662 -0.87 -17.15 8.14
N SER A 663 -1.63 -16.41 7.33
CA SER A 663 -2.57 -15.41 7.81
C SER A 663 -3.71 -16.04 8.62
N LEU A 664 -4.30 -17.14 8.18
CA LEU A 664 -5.32 -17.88 8.96
C LEU A 664 -4.76 -18.38 10.29
N HIS A 665 -3.54 -18.92 10.29
CA HIS A 665 -2.84 -19.31 11.52
C HIS A 665 -2.60 -18.10 12.44
N TRP A 666 -2.22 -16.96 11.87
CA TRP A 666 -2.03 -15.71 12.59
C TRP A 666 -3.33 -15.26 13.29
N TYR A 667 -4.46 -15.18 12.57
CA TYR A 667 -5.76 -14.81 13.14
C TYR A 667 -6.18 -15.76 14.24
N LYS A 668 -6.06 -17.08 14.03
CA LYS A 668 -6.37 -18.10 15.03
C LYS A 668 -5.51 -17.93 16.29
N SER A 669 -4.22 -17.69 16.13
CA SER A 669 -3.29 -17.53 17.24
C SER A 669 -3.54 -16.26 18.05
N VAL A 670 -3.83 -15.14 17.38
CA VAL A 670 -4.24 -13.88 18.00
C VAL A 670 -5.54 -14.06 18.76
N LYS A 671 -6.54 -14.73 18.18
CA LYS A 671 -7.82 -15.01 18.83
C LYS A 671 -7.62 -15.77 20.14
N ILE A 672 -6.92 -16.91 20.09
CA ILE A 672 -6.65 -17.74 21.28
C ILE A 672 -5.94 -16.91 22.35
N TRP A 673 -4.96 -16.07 21.95
CA TRP A 673 -4.21 -15.26 22.89
C TRP A 673 -5.10 -14.24 23.61
N ILE A 674 -5.82 -13.40 22.87
CA ILE A 674 -6.65 -12.34 23.50
C ILE A 674 -7.82 -12.91 24.30
N GLU A 675 -8.43 -14.03 23.87
CA GLU A 675 -9.52 -14.69 24.58
C GLU A 675 -9.08 -15.24 25.94
N SER A 676 -7.80 -15.61 26.08
CA SER A 676 -7.24 -16.10 27.37
C SER A 676 -7.19 -15.01 28.45
N TYR A 677 -7.13 -13.72 28.06
CA TYR A 677 -6.98 -12.59 28.99
C TYR A 677 -8.19 -11.64 29.03
N ALA A 678 -8.93 -11.59 27.96
CA ALA A 678 -10.15 -10.80 27.81
C ALA A 678 -11.22 -11.64 27.07
N PRO A 679 -11.86 -12.59 27.76
CA PRO A 679 -12.85 -13.47 27.13
C PRO A 679 -13.89 -12.69 26.33
N PRO A 680 -14.28 -13.14 25.11
CA PRO A 680 -15.19 -12.42 24.26
C PRO A 680 -16.63 -12.42 24.76
N GLY A 681 -17.46 -11.63 24.08
CA GLY A 681 -18.90 -11.56 24.32
C GLY A 681 -19.30 -10.54 25.36
N ALA A 682 -20.57 -10.17 25.25
CA ALA A 682 -21.21 -9.20 26.15
C ALA A 682 -21.54 -9.84 27.52
N ARG A 683 -21.42 -9.05 28.58
CA ARG A 683 -21.88 -9.38 29.94
C ARG A 683 -23.02 -8.48 30.38
#